data_3829aff30b264c581dca5ee0d075e1be
#
_entry.id   3829aff30b264c581dca5ee0d075e1be
#
_cell.length_a   1.000
_cell.length_b   1.000
_cell.length_c   1.000
_cell.angle_alpha   90.00
_cell.angle_beta   90.00
_cell.angle_gamma   90.00
#
_symmetry.space_group_name_H-M   'P 1'
#
loop_
_entity.id
_entity.type
_entity.pdbx_description
1 polymer ?
#
loop_
_entity_poly.entity_id
_entity_poly.type
_entity_poly.pdbx_seq_one_letter_code
_entity_poly.pdbx_strand_id
1 'polypeptide(L)'
;MDTLVQDVRHSLRSLRRDWGLATLATLIVGLGIGASSTVFSVANALLLRPLPFEDPGSLVWIANNEWGRGQQLSSISVQVSHLWDLQNQSRLFSDVAGVFLFDRAGDFTLTGSGEPERLTRLRVTENLFPMLGVRPQFGRLFTPEDVTSDAGAVLLSHGFWARRIGADPEIVGRTLTINNTPVTVVGVLPASFDFTTIFAPGSRIDFVAPFPLNDVTNRQGNTLALIGRLQPGATMEAAQAEATAIAARPYEGDARRNEFVPRLSPLREHVSGGFRPAMILLTGSVGLVMLIVCANLSNLLLARGVTRQKEIAIRAALGADRRRLIRQMLTESALLAFAGAALGLLLALAGTQMLANSDASIPLLEQVRVDGAALGFTVLAAIVTGLVFGLTPAVSLSAVAFRESLKEGGRGQSEGKRRGWMRGALVVSEVALACVLLVGAGLLMRSFFRVLDVDLGFQPRGAVTLRIDPQTRPPTAAQRVAYFDEALRRVNAAPGVEAAGLTDVLPVAFNRRWGMRVGERRASPFVRMVSEGYLRAMGISLVAGRDFSVQDNDAGRPVMVVNEMLAQALWPGEDPIGRSVTLWHPEPWEVIGVVRGMRHLTPEQEPGPEAFFSIRQNRDYRAVHLIARGSSSLANLTSVLRDVLRPLDPNLPMNEFRVIQDIIDKSTSPRRFLVLLLAGFAVFALVLASLGIYGVISYSVSQRSQEIGIRSALGASPGEVQKRILIETLRLALVGTTLGLFAAWILARVMEGLLFGVTSSDWTTFLAVPVVILTVATLAGYLPARRAARLDPVVTLRADPRSGLVG
;
A
#
# COMPACT_ATOMS: atom_id res chain seq x y z
N MET A 1 -1.20 -21.07 -44.60
CA MET A 1 -2.19 -20.25 -43.91
C MET A 1 -3.56 -20.95 -43.81
N ASP A 2 -4.02 -21.69 -44.79
CA ASP A 2 -5.33 -22.35 -44.86
C ASP A 2 -5.57 -23.35 -43.70
N THR A 3 -4.55 -24.08 -43.26
CA THR A 3 -4.64 -25.06 -42.19
C THR A 3 -4.90 -24.41 -40.81
N LEU A 4 -4.35 -23.23 -40.54
CA LEU A 4 -4.52 -22.51 -39.28
C LEU A 4 -5.94 -21.89 -39.18
N VAL A 5 -6.45 -21.34 -40.30
CA VAL A 5 -7.82 -20.84 -40.40
C VAL A 5 -8.86 -21.96 -40.19
N GLN A 6 -8.57 -23.16 -40.73
CA GLN A 6 -9.40 -24.35 -40.50
C GLN A 6 -9.39 -24.80 -39.04
N ASP A 7 -8.18 -24.79 -38.38
CA ASP A 7 -8.06 -25.14 -36.97
C ASP A 7 -8.84 -24.14 -36.08
N VAL A 8 -8.77 -22.83 -36.37
CA VAL A 8 -9.55 -21.81 -35.65
C VAL A 8 -11.07 -21.98 -35.87
N ARG A 9 -11.53 -22.19 -37.09
CA ARG A 9 -12.97 -22.41 -37.36
C ARG A 9 -13.49 -23.66 -36.66
N HIS A 10 -12.68 -24.72 -36.65
CA HIS A 10 -13.05 -25.98 -35.96
C HIS A 10 -13.10 -25.76 -34.44
N SER A 11 -12.11 -25.08 -33.88
CA SER A 11 -12.06 -24.78 -32.43
C SER A 11 -13.24 -23.91 -32.00
N LEU A 12 -13.63 -22.90 -32.78
CA LEU A 12 -14.81 -22.08 -32.50
C LEU A 12 -16.12 -22.87 -32.51
N ARG A 13 -16.32 -23.79 -33.49
CA ARG A 13 -17.48 -24.68 -33.52
C ARG A 13 -17.52 -25.61 -32.32
N SER A 14 -16.38 -26.13 -31.93
CA SER A 14 -16.20 -26.99 -30.77
C SER A 14 -16.53 -26.27 -29.45
N LEU A 15 -16.06 -25.04 -29.28
CA LEU A 15 -16.32 -24.21 -28.10
C LEU A 15 -17.81 -23.81 -28.00
N ARG A 16 -18.45 -23.51 -29.14
CA ARG A 16 -19.90 -23.26 -29.19
C ARG A 16 -20.75 -24.47 -28.77
N ARG A 17 -20.34 -25.67 -29.12
CA ARG A 17 -21.03 -26.90 -28.73
C ARG A 17 -20.96 -27.14 -27.22
N ASP A 18 -19.84 -26.78 -26.59
CA ASP A 18 -19.57 -26.97 -25.17
C ASP A 18 -19.50 -25.58 -24.46
N TRP A 19 -20.51 -24.73 -24.74
CA TRP A 19 -20.51 -23.33 -24.31
C TRP A 19 -20.37 -23.15 -22.80
N GLY A 20 -20.97 -24.03 -21.96
CA GLY A 20 -20.84 -23.93 -20.50
C GLY A 20 -19.41 -24.10 -19.98
N LEU A 21 -18.67 -25.06 -20.54
CA LEU A 21 -17.28 -25.28 -20.19
C LEU A 21 -16.38 -24.13 -20.72
N ALA A 22 -16.67 -23.68 -21.96
CA ALA A 22 -15.93 -22.56 -22.54
C ALA A 22 -16.13 -21.27 -21.73
N THR A 23 -17.36 -21.00 -21.27
CA THR A 23 -17.66 -19.84 -20.41
C THR A 23 -16.95 -19.95 -19.07
N LEU A 24 -17.02 -21.10 -18.39
CA LEU A 24 -16.33 -21.33 -17.12
C LEU A 24 -14.81 -21.16 -17.26
N ALA A 25 -14.23 -21.74 -18.31
CA ALA A 25 -12.80 -21.62 -18.59
C ALA A 25 -12.41 -20.15 -18.86
N THR A 26 -13.19 -19.44 -19.67
CA THR A 26 -12.98 -18.01 -19.96
C THR A 26 -13.09 -17.15 -18.70
N LEU A 27 -14.05 -17.43 -17.81
CA LEU A 27 -14.20 -16.74 -16.52
C LEU A 27 -13.00 -16.98 -15.59
N ILE A 28 -12.57 -18.25 -15.44
CA ILE A 28 -11.42 -18.60 -14.60
C ILE A 28 -10.14 -17.90 -15.11
N VAL A 29 -9.88 -17.97 -16.41
CA VAL A 29 -8.72 -17.32 -17.04
C VAL A 29 -8.84 -15.80 -16.95
N GLY A 30 -10.04 -15.26 -17.24
CA GLY A 30 -10.31 -13.83 -17.19
C GLY A 30 -10.09 -13.22 -15.80
N LEU A 31 -10.59 -13.87 -14.76
CA LEU A 31 -10.34 -13.44 -13.38
C LEU A 31 -8.85 -13.54 -13.00
N GLY A 32 -8.18 -14.63 -13.38
CA GLY A 32 -6.76 -14.80 -13.11
C GLY A 32 -5.89 -13.76 -13.82
N ILE A 33 -6.07 -13.56 -15.12
CA ILE A 33 -5.34 -12.57 -15.91
C ILE A 33 -5.71 -11.14 -15.48
N GLY A 34 -7.00 -10.87 -15.20
CA GLY A 34 -7.46 -9.56 -14.75
C GLY A 34 -6.82 -9.14 -13.42
N ALA A 35 -6.83 -10.05 -12.43
CA ALA A 35 -6.14 -9.84 -11.16
C ALA A 35 -4.64 -9.64 -11.34
N SER A 36 -4.01 -10.46 -12.21
CA SER A 36 -2.57 -10.36 -12.52
C SER A 36 -2.21 -9.04 -13.19
N SER A 37 -3.00 -8.60 -14.17
CA SER A 37 -2.76 -7.35 -14.90
C SER A 37 -3.01 -6.13 -14.01
N THR A 38 -3.98 -6.18 -13.09
CA THR A 38 -4.22 -5.12 -12.10
C THR A 38 -3.01 -4.97 -11.16
N VAL A 39 -2.54 -6.08 -10.56
CA VAL A 39 -1.37 -6.06 -9.67
C VAL A 39 -0.10 -5.66 -10.42
N PHE A 40 0.07 -6.14 -11.65
CA PHE A 40 1.19 -5.71 -12.49
C PHE A 40 1.15 -4.22 -12.77
N SER A 41 -0.03 -3.63 -13.06
CA SER A 41 -0.18 -2.18 -13.28
C SER A 41 0.22 -1.38 -12.05
N VAL A 42 -0.13 -1.85 -10.84
CA VAL A 42 0.32 -1.23 -9.57
C VAL A 42 1.82 -1.38 -9.38
N ALA A 43 2.35 -2.59 -9.55
CA ALA A 43 3.79 -2.85 -9.42
C ALA A 43 4.61 -2.08 -10.47
N ASN A 44 4.09 -1.95 -11.70
CA ASN A 44 4.70 -1.16 -12.76
C ASN A 44 4.75 0.32 -12.40
N ALA A 45 3.65 0.89 -11.92
CA ALA A 45 3.60 2.29 -11.50
C ALA A 45 4.55 2.58 -10.32
N LEU A 46 4.61 1.70 -9.33
CA LEU A 46 5.44 1.89 -8.13
C LEU A 46 6.91 1.53 -8.34
N LEU A 47 7.22 0.43 -9.04
CA LEU A 47 8.57 -0.13 -9.06
C LEU A 47 9.25 -0.10 -10.43
N LEU A 48 8.52 -0.11 -11.54
CA LEU A 48 9.13 -0.29 -12.86
C LEU A 48 9.13 0.99 -13.71
N ARG A 49 8.08 1.78 -13.61
CA ARG A 49 7.94 3.01 -14.38
C ARG A 49 8.96 4.06 -13.91
N PRO A 50 9.76 4.67 -14.80
CA PRO A 50 10.66 5.74 -14.40
C PRO A 50 9.87 6.93 -13.85
N LEU A 51 10.46 7.66 -12.90
CA LEU A 51 9.90 8.93 -12.44
C LEU A 51 9.77 9.89 -13.62
N PRO A 52 8.76 10.77 -13.61
CA PRO A 52 8.46 11.66 -14.75
C PRO A 52 9.40 12.86 -14.83
N PHE A 53 10.72 12.61 -14.68
CA PHE A 53 11.78 13.60 -14.70
C PHE A 53 12.78 13.31 -15.82
N GLU A 54 13.54 14.32 -16.21
CA GLU A 54 14.63 14.15 -17.16
C GLU A 54 15.74 13.30 -16.52
N ASP A 55 16.21 12.27 -17.22
CA ASP A 55 17.19 11.30 -16.74
C ASP A 55 17.02 10.91 -15.27
N PRO A 56 15.91 10.21 -14.90
CA PRO A 56 15.60 9.91 -13.51
C PRO A 56 16.59 8.96 -12.85
N GLY A 57 17.44 8.27 -13.65
CA GLY A 57 18.49 7.38 -13.15
C GLY A 57 19.64 8.12 -12.48
N SER A 58 19.89 9.37 -12.85
CA SER A 58 20.93 10.22 -12.25
C SER A 58 20.47 10.95 -10.98
N LEU A 59 19.16 10.89 -10.65
CA LEU A 59 18.61 11.58 -9.47
C LEU A 59 18.81 10.77 -8.20
N VAL A 60 19.37 11.43 -7.18
CA VAL A 60 19.64 10.85 -5.87
C VAL A 60 18.99 11.65 -4.75
N TRP A 61 18.47 10.95 -3.77
CA TRP A 61 18.04 11.50 -2.50
C TRP A 61 19.21 11.54 -1.54
N ILE A 62 19.45 12.70 -0.90
CA ILE A 62 20.54 12.92 0.05
C ILE A 62 19.94 13.15 1.42
N ALA A 63 20.09 12.16 2.30
CA ALA A 63 19.60 12.19 3.67
C ALA A 63 20.73 12.42 4.67
N ASN A 64 20.38 12.85 5.88
CA ASN A 64 21.29 12.85 7.02
C ASN A 64 21.11 11.56 7.84
N ASN A 65 22.17 10.78 8.04
CA ASN A 65 22.15 9.52 8.80
C ASN A 65 22.75 9.66 10.21
N GLU A 66 22.74 10.85 10.78
CA GLU A 66 23.34 11.18 12.09
C GLU A 66 22.97 10.19 13.21
N TRP A 67 21.81 9.60 13.18
CA TRP A 67 21.24 8.79 14.27
C TRP A 67 21.21 7.28 14.01
N GLY A 68 21.82 6.78 12.97
CA GLY A 68 22.20 5.37 12.72
C GLY A 68 21.15 4.28 12.80
N ARG A 69 19.90 4.55 13.20
CA ARG A 69 18.86 3.54 13.30
C ARG A 69 17.46 4.14 13.12
N GLY A 70 16.85 3.80 12.01
CA GLY A 70 15.42 4.01 11.78
C GLY A 70 15.11 5.05 10.72
N GLN A 71 14.16 4.72 9.85
CA GLN A 71 13.56 5.57 8.82
C GLN A 71 12.75 6.72 9.44
N GLN A 72 13.38 7.60 10.21
CA GLN A 72 12.68 8.73 10.80
C GLN A 72 12.97 9.99 9.99
N LEU A 73 11.94 10.77 9.73
CA LEU A 73 12.00 12.00 8.95
C LEU A 73 13.03 13.01 9.48
N SER A 74 13.38 12.96 10.78
CA SER A 74 14.48 13.75 11.35
C SER A 74 15.86 13.36 10.82
N SER A 75 16.03 12.16 10.29
CA SER A 75 17.28 11.71 9.65
C SER A 75 17.38 12.11 8.18
N ILE A 76 16.35 12.74 7.59
CA ILE A 76 16.38 13.18 6.19
C ILE A 76 16.67 14.66 6.03
N SER A 77 16.55 15.46 7.09
CA SER A 77 16.72 16.91 7.00
C SER A 77 18.15 17.36 7.21
N VAL A 78 18.55 18.38 6.47
CA VAL A 78 19.87 19.00 6.47
C VAL A 78 19.77 20.51 6.58
N GLN A 79 20.86 21.19 6.94
CA GLN A 79 20.94 22.65 6.95
C GLN A 79 21.23 23.23 5.56
N VAL A 80 20.96 24.51 5.37
CA VAL A 80 21.30 25.25 4.15
C VAL A 80 22.80 25.21 3.87
N SER A 81 23.64 25.28 4.91
CA SER A 81 25.10 25.19 4.77
C SER A 81 25.57 23.87 4.15
N HIS A 82 24.92 22.75 4.44
CA HIS A 82 25.25 21.47 3.82
C HIS A 82 24.91 21.45 2.31
N LEU A 83 23.80 22.11 1.93
CA LEU A 83 23.44 22.29 0.51
C LEU A 83 24.51 23.13 -0.19
N TRP A 84 24.93 24.27 0.40
CA TRP A 84 25.98 25.11 -0.16
C TRP A 84 27.31 24.37 -0.32
N ASP A 85 27.69 23.55 0.67
CA ASP A 85 28.92 22.76 0.57
C ASP A 85 28.87 21.78 -0.59
N LEU A 86 27.76 21.07 -0.75
CA LEU A 86 27.60 20.12 -1.86
C LEU A 86 27.57 20.85 -3.21
N GLN A 87 26.85 21.98 -3.34
CA GLN A 87 26.81 22.76 -4.57
C GLN A 87 28.19 23.33 -4.96
N ASN A 88 28.96 23.83 -3.98
CA ASN A 88 30.21 24.54 -4.26
C ASN A 88 31.45 23.64 -4.33
N GLN A 89 31.42 22.47 -3.68
CA GLN A 89 32.62 21.67 -3.48
C GLN A 89 32.57 20.32 -4.18
N SER A 90 31.38 19.82 -4.55
CA SER A 90 31.27 18.54 -5.27
C SER A 90 31.62 18.70 -6.76
N ARG A 91 32.26 17.65 -7.28
CA ARG A 91 32.54 17.48 -8.72
C ARG A 91 31.69 16.40 -9.36
N LEU A 92 31.05 15.56 -8.54
CA LEU A 92 30.25 14.42 -9.01
C LEU A 92 28.74 14.73 -9.09
N PHE A 93 28.31 15.85 -8.47
CA PHE A 93 26.96 16.36 -8.70
C PHE A 93 26.98 17.43 -9.80
N SER A 94 26.07 17.35 -10.76
CA SER A 94 25.83 18.44 -11.71
C SER A 94 25.03 19.57 -11.08
N ASP A 95 24.14 19.23 -10.15
CA ASP A 95 23.36 20.18 -9.37
C ASP A 95 22.79 19.51 -8.09
N VAL A 96 22.51 20.31 -7.06
CA VAL A 96 21.83 19.87 -5.83
C VAL A 96 20.77 20.91 -5.48
N ALA A 97 19.54 20.46 -5.24
CA ALA A 97 18.41 21.29 -4.88
C ALA A 97 17.82 20.88 -3.53
N GLY A 98 17.18 21.85 -2.86
CA GLY A 98 16.57 21.68 -1.56
C GLY A 98 15.06 21.84 -1.58
N VAL A 99 14.38 21.06 -0.74
CA VAL A 99 12.95 21.17 -0.48
C VAL A 99 12.73 21.34 1.02
N PHE A 100 11.98 22.35 1.40
CA PHE A 100 11.68 22.63 2.79
C PHE A 100 10.63 21.67 3.34
N LEU A 101 10.93 21.01 4.44
CA LEU A 101 10.13 19.88 4.97
C LEU A 101 9.05 20.29 5.98
N PHE A 102 9.05 21.53 6.45
CA PHE A 102 8.18 21.95 7.56
C PHE A 102 6.96 22.76 7.14
N ASP A 103 6.66 22.86 5.84
CA ASP A 103 5.35 23.32 5.37
C ASP A 103 4.34 22.17 5.56
N ARG A 104 3.22 22.47 6.23
CA ARG A 104 2.22 21.45 6.56
C ARG A 104 1.00 21.59 5.65
N ALA A 105 0.30 20.48 5.45
CA ALA A 105 -0.96 20.49 4.70
C ALA A 105 -1.95 21.47 5.34
N GLY A 106 -2.53 22.37 4.51
CA GLY A 106 -3.49 23.35 4.96
C GLY A 106 -2.91 24.53 5.76
N ASP A 107 -1.59 24.79 5.69
CA ASP A 107 -0.96 25.91 6.40
C ASP A 107 -1.36 27.28 5.87
N PHE A 108 -1.95 27.34 4.70
CA PHE A 108 -2.27 28.58 4.01
C PHE A 108 -3.77 28.66 3.71
N THR A 109 -4.31 29.87 3.69
CA THR A 109 -5.71 30.09 3.36
C THR A 109 -5.79 31.05 2.17
N LEU A 110 -6.46 30.60 1.10
CA LEU A 110 -6.86 31.47 0.00
C LEU A 110 -8.03 32.36 0.47
N THR A 111 -7.89 33.67 0.34
CA THR A 111 -8.91 34.63 0.68
C THR A 111 -9.16 35.58 -0.50
N GLY A 112 -10.27 36.30 -0.48
CA GLY A 112 -10.57 37.32 -1.50
C GLY A 112 -11.21 36.83 -2.80
N SER A 113 -11.41 35.51 -2.96
CA SER A 113 -12.07 34.94 -4.14
C SER A 113 -13.03 33.81 -3.75
N GLY A 114 -14.22 34.17 -3.26
CA GLY A 114 -15.24 33.21 -2.81
C GLY A 114 -15.01 32.70 -1.37
N GLU A 115 -15.49 31.50 -1.05
CA GLU A 115 -15.30 30.92 0.27
C GLU A 115 -13.80 30.66 0.55
N PRO A 116 -13.33 30.94 1.79
CA PRO A 116 -11.96 30.66 2.18
C PRO A 116 -11.63 29.16 2.04
N GLU A 117 -10.50 28.86 1.41
CA GLU A 117 -10.04 27.50 1.16
C GLU A 117 -8.62 27.31 1.71
N ARG A 118 -8.38 26.17 2.40
CA ARG A 118 -7.04 25.80 2.85
C ARG A 118 -6.19 25.29 1.71
N LEU A 119 -4.99 25.83 1.62
CA LEU A 119 -4.01 25.49 0.62
C LEU A 119 -2.77 24.87 1.27
N THR A 120 -2.16 23.95 0.56
CA THR A 120 -0.88 23.35 0.92
C THR A 120 0.22 23.93 0.05
N ARG A 121 1.20 24.58 0.70
CA ARG A 121 2.40 25.08 0.07
C ARG A 121 3.53 24.08 0.12
N LEU A 122 4.41 24.12 -0.86
CA LEU A 122 5.75 23.57 -0.79
C LEU A 122 6.77 24.65 -1.10
N ARG A 123 7.85 24.76 -0.32
CA ARG A 123 8.97 25.66 -0.63
C ARG A 123 10.14 24.87 -1.17
N VAL A 124 10.72 25.38 -2.26
CA VAL A 124 11.82 24.74 -2.97
C VAL A 124 12.89 25.75 -3.35
N THR A 125 14.11 25.31 -3.49
CA THR A 125 15.17 26.15 -4.10
C THR A 125 14.85 26.40 -5.57
N GLU A 126 15.26 27.54 -6.12
CA GLU A 126 14.95 27.99 -7.46
C GLU A 126 15.42 27.01 -8.56
N ASN A 127 16.51 26.31 -8.30
CA ASN A 127 17.12 25.36 -9.23
C ASN A 127 16.43 23.98 -9.30
N LEU A 128 15.47 23.68 -8.40
CA LEU A 128 14.85 22.36 -8.32
C LEU A 128 14.18 21.95 -9.64
N PHE A 129 13.33 22.81 -10.20
CA PHE A 129 12.59 22.47 -11.42
C PHE A 129 13.49 22.36 -12.65
N PRO A 130 14.41 23.32 -12.90
CA PRO A 130 15.41 23.17 -13.96
C PRO A 130 16.23 21.88 -13.81
N MET A 131 16.69 21.57 -12.60
CA MET A 131 17.45 20.33 -12.31
C MET A 131 16.63 19.07 -12.61
N LEU A 132 15.31 19.06 -12.33
CA LEU A 132 14.42 17.92 -12.65
C LEU A 132 14.01 17.86 -14.13
N GLY A 133 14.34 18.89 -14.95
CA GLY A 133 13.90 19.00 -16.33
C GLY A 133 12.41 19.36 -16.48
N VAL A 134 11.79 19.90 -15.42
CA VAL A 134 10.37 20.27 -15.42
C VAL A 134 10.19 21.63 -16.08
N ARG A 135 9.33 21.67 -17.10
CA ARG A 135 8.93 22.92 -17.77
C ARG A 135 7.52 23.32 -17.32
N PRO A 136 7.26 24.61 -17.09
CA PRO A 136 5.92 25.05 -16.74
C PRO A 136 4.97 24.87 -17.93
N GLN A 137 3.69 24.62 -17.66
CA GLN A 137 2.66 24.55 -18.68
C GLN A 137 2.32 25.95 -19.21
N PHE A 138 2.30 26.94 -18.31
CA PHE A 138 2.09 28.36 -18.60
C PHE A 138 3.05 29.18 -17.76
N GLY A 139 3.48 30.33 -18.26
CA GLY A 139 4.38 31.26 -17.57
C GLY A 139 5.83 30.79 -17.53
N ARG A 140 6.51 31.02 -16.40
CA ARG A 140 7.93 30.73 -16.20
C ARG A 140 8.17 30.04 -14.86
N LEU A 141 9.35 29.48 -14.68
CA LEU A 141 9.86 28.99 -13.39
C LEU A 141 10.41 30.15 -12.54
N PHE A 142 10.84 29.86 -11.33
CA PHE A 142 11.48 30.81 -10.43
C PHE A 142 12.81 31.31 -10.99
N THR A 143 13.09 32.59 -10.74
CA THR A 143 14.38 33.24 -10.98
C THR A 143 14.99 33.64 -9.64
N PRO A 144 16.30 33.93 -9.58
CA PRO A 144 16.95 34.42 -8.36
C PRO A 144 16.28 35.68 -7.77
N GLU A 145 15.69 36.53 -8.64
CA GLU A 145 14.97 37.72 -8.19
C GLU A 145 13.68 37.39 -7.44
N ASP A 146 12.97 36.31 -7.81
CA ASP A 146 11.76 35.85 -7.11
C ASP A 146 12.05 35.41 -5.67
N VAL A 147 13.27 34.94 -5.40
CA VAL A 147 13.71 34.52 -4.06
C VAL A 147 13.90 35.71 -3.11
N THR A 148 14.31 36.86 -3.64
CA THR A 148 14.62 38.07 -2.88
C THR A 148 13.49 39.11 -2.89
N SER A 149 12.48 38.90 -3.76
CA SER A 149 11.36 39.84 -3.94
C SER A 149 10.35 39.72 -2.80
N ASP A 150 9.95 40.88 -2.24
CA ASP A 150 8.85 40.97 -1.29
C ASP A 150 7.48 40.66 -1.91
N ALA A 151 7.39 40.64 -3.25
CA ALA A 151 6.13 40.45 -3.99
C ALA A 151 5.59 39.01 -3.96
N GLY A 152 6.34 38.05 -3.39
CA GLY A 152 5.90 36.67 -3.18
C GLY A 152 5.49 35.94 -4.47
N ALA A 153 6.47 35.50 -5.28
CA ALA A 153 6.22 34.70 -6.47
C ALA A 153 5.73 33.28 -6.11
N VAL A 154 4.74 32.76 -6.85
CA VAL A 154 4.24 31.39 -6.66
C VAL A 154 4.02 30.67 -7.99
N LEU A 155 4.26 29.35 -7.98
CA LEU A 155 3.86 28.43 -9.05
C LEU A 155 2.63 27.66 -8.58
N LEU A 156 1.59 27.59 -9.39
CA LEU A 156 0.41 26.79 -9.10
C LEU A 156 0.61 25.35 -9.54
N SER A 157 0.13 24.39 -8.77
CA SER A 157 0.00 23.02 -9.26
C SER A 157 -1.11 22.95 -10.31
N HIS A 158 -0.99 22.03 -11.26
CA HIS A 158 -2.03 21.82 -12.27
C HIS A 158 -3.40 21.51 -11.63
N GLY A 159 -3.41 20.67 -10.58
CA GLY A 159 -4.64 20.28 -9.90
C GLY A 159 -5.38 21.45 -9.25
N PHE A 160 -4.65 22.36 -8.60
CA PHE A 160 -5.23 23.57 -8.02
C PHE A 160 -5.73 24.53 -9.09
N TRP A 161 -4.91 24.81 -10.12
CA TRP A 161 -5.28 25.64 -11.25
C TRP A 161 -6.55 25.16 -11.97
N ALA A 162 -6.66 23.85 -12.26
CA ALA A 162 -7.84 23.29 -12.91
C ALA A 162 -9.09 23.36 -12.02
N ARG A 163 -8.96 22.99 -10.74
CA ARG A 163 -10.09 22.87 -9.82
C ARG A 163 -10.62 24.22 -9.35
N ARG A 164 -9.72 25.13 -8.92
CA ARG A 164 -10.09 26.38 -8.24
C ARG A 164 -10.11 27.58 -9.15
N ILE A 165 -9.21 27.61 -10.12
CA ILE A 165 -9.05 28.73 -11.06
C ILE A 165 -9.81 28.49 -12.38
N GLY A 166 -10.44 27.30 -12.53
CA GLY A 166 -11.22 26.98 -13.72
C GLY A 166 -10.38 26.77 -14.98
N ALA A 167 -9.09 26.41 -14.81
CA ALA A 167 -8.13 26.22 -15.92
C ALA A 167 -7.91 27.49 -16.78
N ASP A 168 -8.01 28.68 -16.19
CA ASP A 168 -7.80 29.97 -16.87
C ASP A 168 -6.29 30.17 -17.13
N PRO A 169 -5.82 30.21 -18.39
CA PRO A 169 -4.41 30.42 -18.70
C PRO A 169 -3.93 31.85 -18.42
N GLU A 170 -4.87 32.84 -18.32
CA GLU A 170 -4.55 34.24 -18.02
C GLU A 170 -4.25 34.48 -16.53
N ILE A 171 -4.21 33.44 -15.70
CA ILE A 171 -3.85 33.53 -14.29
C ILE A 171 -2.39 33.96 -14.09
N VAL A 172 -1.50 33.72 -15.05
CA VAL A 172 -0.10 34.11 -14.98
C VAL A 172 0.02 35.63 -14.96
N GLY A 173 0.77 36.15 -13.99
CA GLY A 173 0.90 37.56 -13.72
C GLY A 173 -0.19 38.15 -12.82
N ARG A 174 -1.28 37.41 -12.54
CA ARG A 174 -2.32 37.88 -11.58
C ARG A 174 -1.90 37.64 -10.13
N THR A 175 -2.49 38.39 -9.25
CA THR A 175 -2.25 38.31 -7.79
C THR A 175 -3.36 37.52 -7.12
N LEU A 176 -2.97 36.56 -6.31
CA LEU A 176 -3.84 35.83 -5.37
C LEU A 176 -3.58 36.36 -3.94
N THR A 177 -4.61 36.33 -3.09
CA THR A 177 -4.43 36.67 -1.67
C THR A 177 -4.37 35.41 -0.85
N ILE A 178 -3.18 35.09 -0.32
CA ILE A 178 -2.93 33.93 0.53
C ILE A 178 -2.52 34.40 1.92
N ASN A 179 -3.23 33.96 2.97
CA ASN A 179 -3.06 34.45 4.34
C ASN A 179 -3.06 36.00 4.42
N ASN A 180 -3.99 36.65 3.72
CA ASN A 180 -4.07 38.11 3.59
C ASN A 180 -2.82 38.78 3.00
N THR A 181 -1.92 38.02 2.37
CA THR A 181 -0.73 38.52 1.69
C THR A 181 -0.92 38.35 0.18
N PRO A 182 -0.72 39.42 -0.62
CA PRO A 182 -0.76 39.29 -2.07
C PRO A 182 0.45 38.50 -2.56
N VAL A 183 0.23 37.50 -3.42
CA VAL A 183 1.26 36.71 -4.09
C VAL A 183 1.02 36.69 -5.58
N THR A 184 2.07 36.78 -6.38
CA THR A 184 1.98 36.84 -7.84
C THR A 184 2.17 35.45 -8.43
N VAL A 185 1.25 35.00 -9.27
CA VAL A 185 1.37 33.73 -10.01
C VAL A 185 2.34 33.92 -11.17
N VAL A 186 3.50 33.26 -11.10
CA VAL A 186 4.54 33.35 -12.16
C VAL A 186 4.43 32.22 -13.18
N GLY A 187 3.73 31.14 -12.84
CA GLY A 187 3.49 30.03 -13.75
C GLY A 187 2.62 28.93 -13.18
N VAL A 188 2.29 27.97 -14.03
CA VAL A 188 1.51 26.76 -13.70
C VAL A 188 2.34 25.54 -14.04
N LEU A 189 2.48 24.61 -13.12
CA LEU A 189 3.20 23.34 -13.32
C LEU A 189 2.38 22.39 -14.20
N PRO A 190 3.03 21.51 -14.97
CA PRO A 190 2.33 20.57 -15.85
C PRO A 190 1.61 19.47 -15.04
N ALA A 191 0.55 18.90 -15.59
CA ALA A 191 -0.21 17.79 -14.98
C ALA A 191 0.64 16.53 -14.73
N SER A 192 1.74 16.36 -15.45
CA SER A 192 2.68 15.24 -15.26
C SER A 192 3.53 15.38 -14.00
N PHE A 193 3.57 16.57 -13.39
CA PHE A 193 4.39 16.85 -12.24
C PHE A 193 3.58 16.70 -10.95
N ASP A 194 3.93 15.70 -10.15
CA ASP A 194 3.29 15.43 -8.88
C ASP A 194 4.33 15.38 -7.75
N PHE A 195 4.30 16.41 -6.90
CA PHE A 195 5.15 16.46 -5.70
C PHE A 195 4.69 15.52 -4.58
N THR A 196 3.40 15.15 -4.56
CA THR A 196 2.84 14.35 -3.46
C THR A 196 3.53 13.01 -3.36
N THR A 197 3.95 12.50 -4.51
CA THR A 197 4.66 11.24 -4.64
C THR A 197 6.00 11.22 -3.91
N ILE A 198 6.75 12.33 -3.93
CA ILE A 198 8.14 12.37 -3.46
C ILE A 198 8.24 12.88 -2.02
N PHE A 199 7.53 13.97 -1.71
CA PHE A 199 7.75 14.72 -0.47
C PHE A 199 6.64 14.59 0.57
N ALA A 200 5.42 14.29 0.16
CA ALA A 200 4.27 14.23 1.05
C ALA A 200 3.22 13.23 0.56
N PRO A 201 3.48 11.91 0.62
CA PRO A 201 2.51 10.90 0.21
C PRO A 201 1.14 11.12 0.87
N GLY A 202 0.09 11.26 0.05
CA GLY A 202 -1.28 11.52 0.51
C GLY A 202 -1.62 12.98 0.83
N SER A 203 -0.69 13.93 0.61
CA SER A 203 -0.93 15.38 0.73
C SER A 203 -0.96 16.02 -0.65
N ARG A 204 -2.00 16.80 -0.95
CA ARG A 204 -2.08 17.53 -2.20
C ARG A 204 -1.38 18.88 -2.06
N ILE A 205 -0.42 19.16 -2.95
CA ILE A 205 0.24 20.46 -3.05
C ILE A 205 -0.60 21.35 -3.97
N ASP A 206 -0.96 22.54 -3.51
CA ASP A 206 -1.74 23.51 -4.28
C ASP A 206 -0.85 24.55 -4.94
N PHE A 207 0.21 24.97 -4.27
CA PHE A 207 1.18 25.92 -4.84
C PHE A 207 2.58 25.73 -4.29
N VAL A 208 3.54 26.22 -5.04
CA VAL A 208 4.97 26.19 -4.68
C VAL A 208 5.47 27.63 -4.56
N ALA A 209 6.34 27.85 -3.57
CA ALA A 209 7.03 29.14 -3.38
C ALA A 209 8.55 28.94 -3.32
N PRO A 210 9.36 29.94 -3.64
CA PRO A 210 10.81 29.83 -3.55
C PRO A 210 11.25 29.80 -2.08
N PHE A 211 12.32 29.05 -1.80
CA PHE A 211 12.97 28.99 -0.50
C PHE A 211 14.29 29.78 -0.54
N PRO A 212 14.42 30.86 0.21
CA PRO A 212 15.63 31.65 0.19
C PRO A 212 16.78 30.92 0.88
N LEU A 213 17.91 30.83 0.21
CA LEU A 213 19.17 30.32 0.77
C LEU A 213 19.98 31.47 1.33
N ASN A 214 19.92 31.69 2.64
CA ASN A 214 20.64 32.77 3.33
C ASN A 214 20.96 32.39 4.79
N ASP A 215 21.67 33.26 5.50
CA ASP A 215 22.06 33.01 6.89
C ASP A 215 20.87 32.90 7.85
N VAL A 216 19.77 33.56 7.56
CA VAL A 216 18.55 33.48 8.39
C VAL A 216 17.95 32.09 8.29
N THR A 217 17.81 31.55 7.06
CA THR A 217 17.29 30.21 6.83
C THR A 217 18.30 29.13 7.29
N ASN A 218 19.60 29.39 7.19
CA ASN A 218 20.63 28.50 7.71
C ASN A 218 20.54 28.32 9.23
N ARG A 219 20.30 29.42 9.96
CA ARG A 219 20.11 29.38 11.42
C ARG A 219 18.87 28.64 11.90
N GLN A 220 17.92 28.33 11.00
CA GLN A 220 16.76 27.52 11.34
C GLN A 220 17.11 26.03 11.59
N GLY A 221 18.35 25.62 11.30
CA GLY A 221 18.81 24.24 11.50
C GLY A 221 18.47 23.32 10.34
N ASN A 222 18.29 22.04 10.65
CA ASN A 222 18.01 21.01 9.65
C ASN A 222 16.57 21.13 9.14
N THR A 223 16.37 21.84 8.04
CA THR A 223 15.04 22.15 7.49
C THR A 223 14.81 21.66 6.06
N LEU A 224 15.87 21.28 5.33
CA LEU A 224 15.82 20.91 3.94
C LEU A 224 15.95 19.39 3.75
N ALA A 225 15.20 18.85 2.80
CA ALA A 225 15.53 17.60 2.12
C ALA A 225 16.27 17.92 0.82
N LEU A 226 17.28 17.13 0.47
CA LEU A 226 18.08 17.39 -0.73
C LEU A 226 17.85 16.32 -1.81
N ILE A 227 17.80 16.81 -3.06
CA ILE A 227 17.89 15.98 -4.25
C ILE A 227 19.14 16.46 -5.00
N GLY A 228 19.99 15.51 -5.40
CA GLY A 228 21.12 15.76 -6.29
C GLY A 228 20.92 15.10 -7.63
N ARG A 229 21.49 15.72 -8.67
CA ARG A 229 21.69 15.09 -9.98
C ARG A 229 23.16 14.75 -10.13
N LEU A 230 23.46 13.47 -10.38
CA LEU A 230 24.85 13.03 -10.65
C LEU A 230 25.30 13.50 -12.03
N GLN A 231 26.62 13.78 -12.14
CA GLN A 231 27.28 14.01 -13.43
C GLN A 231 27.23 12.75 -14.30
N PRO A 232 27.18 12.89 -15.64
CA PRO A 232 27.27 11.74 -16.55
C PRO A 232 28.52 10.90 -16.26
N GLY A 233 28.34 9.61 -16.01
CA GLY A 233 29.41 8.67 -15.66
C GLY A 233 29.80 8.62 -14.19
N ALA A 234 29.23 9.45 -13.31
CA ALA A 234 29.43 9.33 -11.87
C ALA A 234 28.67 8.12 -11.31
N THR A 235 29.33 7.36 -10.41
CA THR A 235 28.68 6.25 -9.71
C THR A 235 28.14 6.69 -8.35
N MET A 236 27.14 5.99 -7.86
CA MET A 236 26.55 6.25 -6.53
C MET A 236 27.58 6.13 -5.40
N GLU A 237 28.48 5.15 -5.49
CA GLU A 237 29.52 4.88 -4.51
C GLU A 237 30.54 6.01 -4.47
N ALA A 238 30.97 6.51 -5.62
CA ALA A 238 31.89 7.63 -5.72
C ALA A 238 31.25 8.92 -5.16
N ALA A 239 29.98 9.20 -5.53
CA ALA A 239 29.26 10.36 -5.01
C ALA A 239 29.02 10.28 -3.49
N GLN A 240 28.72 9.08 -2.97
CA GLN A 240 28.62 8.86 -1.52
C GLN A 240 29.94 9.16 -0.81
N ALA A 241 31.07 8.67 -1.35
CA ALA A 241 32.38 8.92 -0.79
C ALA A 241 32.77 10.41 -0.82
N GLU A 242 32.51 11.10 -1.94
CA GLU A 242 32.74 12.55 -2.08
C GLU A 242 31.88 13.34 -1.09
N ALA A 243 30.58 13.09 -1.02
CA ALA A 243 29.66 13.77 -0.09
C ALA A 243 30.10 13.56 1.37
N THR A 244 30.55 12.35 1.73
CA THR A 244 31.08 12.04 3.06
C THR A 244 32.39 12.83 3.35
N ALA A 245 33.29 12.93 2.38
CA ALA A 245 34.52 13.69 2.50
C ALA A 245 34.27 15.20 2.64
N ILE A 246 33.26 15.73 1.92
CA ILE A 246 32.86 17.15 2.06
C ILE A 246 32.27 17.39 3.44
N ALA A 247 31.38 16.52 3.93
CA ALA A 247 30.74 16.63 5.23
C ALA A 247 31.71 16.50 6.40
N ALA A 248 32.81 15.75 6.24
CA ALA A 248 33.79 15.54 7.27
C ALA A 248 34.74 16.74 7.47
N ARG A 249 34.69 17.79 6.65
CA ARG A 249 35.51 18.98 6.79
C ARG A 249 35.10 19.76 8.02
N PRO A 250 36.01 20.06 8.97
CA PRO A 250 35.70 20.81 10.17
C PRO A 250 35.18 22.20 9.81
N TYR A 251 34.13 22.65 10.49
CA TYR A 251 33.64 24.01 10.40
C TYR A 251 33.74 24.69 11.76
N GLU A 252 34.51 25.79 11.79
CA GLU A 252 34.63 26.63 12.96
C GLU A 252 33.46 27.60 13.04
N GLY A 253 32.45 27.31 13.88
CA GLY A 253 31.35 28.25 14.08
C GLY A 253 29.99 27.63 14.41
N ASP A 254 29.65 26.47 13.88
CA ASP A 254 28.44 25.75 14.25
C ASP A 254 28.70 24.25 14.44
N ALA A 255 28.69 23.82 15.71
CA ALA A 255 28.93 22.41 16.06
C ALA A 255 27.89 21.44 15.41
N ARG A 256 26.69 21.94 15.09
CA ARG A 256 25.64 21.13 14.44
C ARG A 256 25.95 20.80 12.99
N ARG A 257 26.74 21.62 12.30
CA ARG A 257 27.20 21.34 10.95
C ARG A 257 28.14 20.11 10.90
N ASN A 258 28.88 19.85 11.96
CA ASN A 258 29.81 18.71 12.07
C ASN A 258 29.04 17.36 12.32
N GLU A 259 27.75 17.40 12.53
CA GLU A 259 26.90 16.23 12.78
C GLU A 259 26.24 15.69 11.47
N PHE A 260 26.53 16.28 10.30
CA PHE A 260 26.00 15.82 9.02
C PHE A 260 26.72 14.56 8.53
N VAL A 261 25.95 13.48 8.41
CA VAL A 261 26.42 12.21 7.82
C VAL A 261 25.59 11.92 6.58
N PRO A 262 26.05 12.33 5.39
CA PRO A 262 25.28 12.14 4.16
C PRO A 262 25.07 10.67 3.84
N ARG A 263 23.85 10.32 3.48
CA ARG A 263 23.45 9.02 2.93
C ARG A 263 22.71 9.23 1.63
N LEU A 264 23.31 8.72 0.56
CA LEU A 264 22.75 8.77 -0.77
C LEU A 264 21.93 7.51 -1.06
N SER A 265 20.80 7.69 -1.74
CA SER A 265 20.01 6.60 -2.30
C SER A 265 19.40 7.05 -3.61
N PRO A 266 19.12 6.15 -4.57
CA PRO A 266 18.36 6.52 -5.76
C PRO A 266 17.05 7.19 -5.36
N LEU A 267 16.69 8.31 -5.99
CA LEU A 267 15.43 9.02 -5.68
C LEU A 267 14.23 8.09 -5.77
N ARG A 268 14.23 7.18 -6.74
CA ARG A 268 13.20 6.16 -6.88
C ARG A 268 13.09 5.22 -5.69
N GLU A 269 14.20 4.80 -5.10
CA GLU A 269 14.21 3.93 -3.93
C GLU A 269 13.64 4.66 -2.70
N HIS A 270 13.92 5.96 -2.58
CA HIS A 270 13.31 6.80 -1.56
C HIS A 270 11.78 6.85 -1.70
N VAL A 271 11.27 7.05 -2.94
CA VAL A 271 9.82 7.21 -3.20
C VAL A 271 9.05 5.91 -3.00
N SER A 272 9.56 4.80 -3.50
CA SER A 272 8.79 3.53 -3.60
C SER A 272 9.44 2.32 -2.93
N GLY A 273 10.68 2.45 -2.45
CA GLY A 273 11.44 1.33 -1.87
C GLY A 273 10.75 0.67 -0.69
N GLY A 274 10.06 1.44 0.16
CA GLY A 274 9.27 0.92 1.27
C GLY A 274 8.12 -0.02 0.87
N PHE A 275 7.63 0.09 -0.37
CA PHE A 275 6.56 -0.77 -0.90
C PHE A 275 7.09 -2.03 -1.60
N ARG A 276 8.41 -2.12 -1.85
CA ARG A 276 9.02 -3.24 -2.58
C ARG A 276 8.70 -4.61 -1.97
N PRO A 277 8.80 -4.85 -0.65
CA PRO A 277 8.46 -6.15 -0.07
C PRO A 277 6.99 -6.53 -0.29
N ALA A 278 6.08 -5.56 -0.14
CA ALA A 278 4.65 -5.77 -0.37
C ALA A 278 4.35 -6.09 -1.85
N MET A 279 5.02 -5.43 -2.80
CA MET A 279 4.86 -5.69 -4.23
C MET A 279 5.43 -7.04 -4.64
N ILE A 280 6.55 -7.47 -4.08
CA ILE A 280 7.12 -8.81 -4.30
C ILE A 280 6.11 -9.87 -3.81
N LEU A 281 5.54 -9.68 -2.63
CA LEU A 281 4.54 -10.59 -2.07
C LEU A 281 3.27 -10.65 -2.95
N LEU A 282 2.75 -9.51 -3.38
CA LEU A 282 1.57 -9.45 -4.26
C LEU A 282 1.85 -10.11 -5.62
N THR A 283 2.99 -9.83 -6.23
CA THR A 283 3.39 -10.44 -7.52
C THR A 283 3.57 -11.94 -7.39
N GLY A 284 4.19 -12.41 -6.30
CA GLY A 284 4.30 -13.82 -5.98
C GLY A 284 2.93 -14.49 -5.80
N SER A 285 2.03 -13.84 -5.06
CA SER A 285 0.66 -14.34 -4.83
C SER A 285 -0.13 -14.48 -6.12
N VAL A 286 -0.02 -13.49 -7.00
CA VAL A 286 -0.62 -13.54 -8.35
C VAL A 286 -0.02 -14.67 -9.19
N GLY A 287 1.29 -14.89 -9.12
CA GLY A 287 1.94 -16.03 -9.76
C GLY A 287 1.37 -17.38 -9.28
N LEU A 288 1.17 -17.52 -7.96
CA LEU A 288 0.54 -18.71 -7.38
C LEU A 288 -0.91 -18.91 -7.88
N VAL A 289 -1.70 -17.81 -7.90
CA VAL A 289 -3.07 -17.84 -8.45
C VAL A 289 -3.07 -18.28 -9.91
N MET A 290 -2.14 -17.78 -10.74
CA MET A 290 -2.05 -18.16 -12.15
C MET A 290 -1.69 -19.63 -12.32
N LEU A 291 -0.83 -20.19 -11.45
CA LEU A 291 -0.52 -21.62 -11.44
C LEU A 291 -1.76 -22.45 -11.11
N ILE A 292 -2.58 -22.03 -10.14
CA ILE A 292 -3.86 -22.67 -9.80
C ILE A 292 -4.84 -22.59 -10.99
N VAL A 293 -4.94 -21.45 -11.65
CA VAL A 293 -5.76 -21.28 -12.88
C VAL A 293 -5.31 -22.24 -13.96
N CYS A 294 -4.00 -22.35 -14.22
CA CYS A 294 -3.43 -23.27 -15.20
C CYS A 294 -3.74 -24.74 -14.84
N ALA A 295 -3.60 -25.13 -13.57
CA ALA A 295 -3.88 -26.49 -13.10
C ALA A 295 -5.35 -26.85 -13.26
N ASN A 296 -6.27 -25.96 -12.84
CA ASN A 296 -7.71 -26.15 -13.01
C ASN A 296 -8.12 -26.30 -14.48
N LEU A 297 -7.58 -25.45 -15.34
CA LEU A 297 -7.90 -25.50 -16.76
C LEU A 297 -7.34 -26.75 -17.42
N SER A 298 -6.13 -27.19 -17.02
CA SER A 298 -5.55 -28.48 -17.42
C SER A 298 -6.45 -29.64 -17.00
N ASN A 299 -6.98 -29.64 -15.78
CA ASN A 299 -7.91 -30.63 -15.28
C ASN A 299 -9.23 -30.67 -16.11
N LEU A 300 -9.81 -29.50 -16.42
CA LEU A 300 -11.01 -29.38 -17.24
C LEU A 300 -10.80 -29.89 -18.68
N LEU A 301 -9.68 -29.55 -19.30
CA LEU A 301 -9.34 -30.03 -20.65
C LEU A 301 -9.00 -31.52 -20.70
N LEU A 302 -8.34 -32.06 -19.67
CA LEU A 302 -8.12 -33.50 -19.54
C LEU A 302 -9.43 -34.29 -19.35
N ALA A 303 -10.40 -33.75 -18.62
CA ALA A 303 -11.73 -34.33 -18.49
C ALA A 303 -12.45 -34.37 -19.84
N ARG A 304 -12.41 -33.29 -20.63
CA ARG A 304 -12.98 -33.20 -21.97
C ARG A 304 -12.28 -34.10 -22.99
N GLY A 305 -10.96 -34.22 -22.87
CA GLY A 305 -10.15 -35.07 -23.76
C GLY A 305 -10.59 -36.54 -23.82
N VAL A 306 -11.18 -37.05 -22.74
CA VAL A 306 -11.66 -38.43 -22.68
C VAL A 306 -12.95 -38.61 -23.51
N THR A 307 -13.85 -37.66 -23.49
CA THR A 307 -15.07 -37.73 -24.33
C THR A 307 -14.76 -37.63 -25.82
N ARG A 308 -13.62 -37.04 -26.19
CA ARG A 308 -13.10 -36.92 -27.56
C ARG A 308 -12.09 -38.01 -27.97
N GLN A 309 -11.79 -38.93 -27.09
CA GLN A 309 -10.77 -39.96 -27.36
C GLN A 309 -11.09 -40.78 -28.63
N LYS A 310 -12.36 -41.14 -28.84
CA LYS A 310 -12.84 -41.78 -30.07
C LYS A 310 -12.60 -40.92 -31.33
N GLU A 311 -12.90 -39.64 -31.26
CA GLU A 311 -12.72 -38.71 -32.38
C GLU A 311 -11.23 -38.55 -32.73
N ILE A 312 -10.35 -38.47 -31.72
CA ILE A 312 -8.92 -38.36 -31.88
C ILE A 312 -8.35 -39.67 -32.44
N ALA A 313 -8.82 -40.80 -31.97
CA ALA A 313 -8.40 -42.13 -32.47
C ALA A 313 -8.82 -42.30 -33.94
N ILE A 314 -10.04 -41.96 -34.33
CA ILE A 314 -10.50 -42.02 -35.73
C ILE A 314 -9.64 -41.10 -36.62
N ARG A 315 -9.29 -39.91 -36.17
CA ARG A 315 -8.43 -38.99 -36.93
C ARG A 315 -7.01 -39.53 -37.07
N ALA A 316 -6.44 -40.14 -36.01
CA ALA A 316 -5.16 -40.79 -36.05
C ALA A 316 -5.16 -41.97 -37.01
N ALA A 317 -6.21 -42.79 -37.02
CA ALA A 317 -6.40 -43.91 -37.95
C ALA A 317 -6.54 -43.46 -39.42
N LEU A 318 -7.10 -42.26 -39.66
CA LEU A 318 -7.18 -41.58 -40.96
C LEU A 318 -5.91 -40.87 -41.38
N GLY A 319 -4.77 -41.04 -40.64
CA GLY A 319 -3.47 -40.52 -41.00
C GLY A 319 -3.16 -39.10 -40.46
N ALA A 320 -3.87 -38.60 -39.47
CA ALA A 320 -3.52 -37.31 -38.85
C ALA A 320 -2.23 -37.40 -38.06
N ASP A 321 -1.21 -36.61 -38.43
CA ASP A 321 0.08 -36.49 -37.75
C ASP A 321 -0.09 -35.95 -36.30
N ARG A 322 0.74 -36.47 -35.40
CA ARG A 322 0.80 -36.04 -33.98
C ARG A 322 0.95 -34.50 -33.83
N ARG A 323 1.76 -33.90 -34.69
CA ARG A 323 1.95 -32.45 -34.68
C ARG A 323 0.66 -31.67 -34.99
N ARG A 324 -0.18 -32.21 -35.88
CA ARG A 324 -1.45 -31.60 -36.24
C ARG A 324 -2.44 -31.66 -35.08
N LEU A 325 -2.50 -32.78 -34.36
CA LEU A 325 -3.36 -32.94 -33.19
C LEU A 325 -2.93 -32.00 -32.05
N ILE A 326 -1.62 -31.91 -31.77
CA ILE A 326 -1.07 -30.97 -30.75
C ILE A 326 -1.39 -29.53 -31.14
N ARG A 327 -1.15 -29.13 -32.40
CA ARG A 327 -1.43 -27.77 -32.88
C ARG A 327 -2.91 -27.42 -32.74
N GLN A 328 -3.81 -28.31 -33.06
CA GLN A 328 -5.25 -28.09 -32.93
C GLN A 328 -5.66 -27.88 -31.46
N MET A 329 -5.13 -28.70 -30.52
CA MET A 329 -5.39 -28.54 -29.08
C MET A 329 -4.82 -27.24 -28.51
N LEU A 330 -3.63 -26.87 -28.97
CA LEU A 330 -3.02 -25.57 -28.60
C LEU A 330 -3.80 -24.40 -29.15
N THR A 331 -4.36 -24.49 -30.39
CA THR A 331 -5.21 -23.46 -30.96
C THR A 331 -6.51 -23.28 -30.15
N GLU A 332 -7.14 -24.37 -29.70
CA GLU A 332 -8.33 -24.31 -28.82
C GLU A 332 -8.00 -23.67 -27.46
N SER A 333 -6.86 -24.06 -26.87
CA SER A 333 -6.38 -23.48 -25.62
C SER A 333 -6.03 -21.98 -25.77
N ALA A 334 -5.39 -21.60 -26.88
CA ALA A 334 -5.06 -20.21 -27.17
C ALA A 334 -6.33 -19.35 -27.32
N LEU A 335 -7.35 -19.84 -28.01
CA LEU A 335 -8.62 -19.10 -28.13
C LEU A 335 -9.30 -18.87 -26.78
N LEU A 336 -9.30 -19.86 -25.88
CA LEU A 336 -9.81 -19.70 -24.51
C LEU A 336 -8.96 -18.72 -23.72
N ALA A 337 -7.61 -18.78 -23.84
CA ALA A 337 -6.70 -17.87 -23.15
C ALA A 337 -6.87 -16.41 -23.65
N PHE A 338 -7.01 -16.19 -24.96
CA PHE A 338 -7.25 -14.85 -25.50
C PHE A 338 -8.66 -14.32 -25.17
N ALA A 339 -9.69 -15.16 -25.17
CA ALA A 339 -11.03 -14.76 -24.70
C ALA A 339 -11.00 -14.37 -23.22
N GLY A 340 -10.30 -15.18 -22.40
CA GLY A 340 -10.05 -14.87 -21.00
C GLY A 340 -9.22 -13.59 -20.81
N ALA A 341 -8.18 -13.36 -21.64
CA ALA A 341 -7.38 -12.15 -21.58
C ALA A 341 -8.19 -10.89 -21.94
N ALA A 342 -9.09 -10.98 -22.91
CA ALA A 342 -9.98 -9.87 -23.24
C ALA A 342 -10.91 -9.51 -22.06
N LEU A 343 -11.50 -10.52 -21.42
CA LEU A 343 -12.28 -10.31 -20.19
C LEU A 343 -11.39 -9.80 -19.05
N GLY A 344 -10.20 -10.38 -18.90
CA GLY A 344 -9.20 -9.97 -17.89
C GLY A 344 -8.76 -8.52 -18.05
N LEU A 345 -8.58 -8.06 -19.29
CA LEU A 345 -8.26 -6.67 -19.58
C LEU A 345 -9.40 -5.73 -19.15
N LEU A 346 -10.65 -6.08 -19.40
CA LEU A 346 -11.80 -5.30 -18.93
C LEU A 346 -11.85 -5.23 -17.41
N LEU A 347 -11.58 -6.35 -16.73
CA LEU A 347 -11.50 -6.40 -15.28
C LEU A 347 -10.30 -5.60 -14.75
N ALA A 348 -9.17 -5.62 -15.43
CA ALA A 348 -8.00 -4.83 -15.06
C ALA A 348 -8.24 -3.32 -15.23
N LEU A 349 -8.93 -2.89 -16.29
CA LEU A 349 -9.35 -1.51 -16.47
C LEU A 349 -10.28 -1.04 -15.34
N ALA A 350 -11.29 -1.84 -15.00
CA ALA A 350 -12.19 -1.53 -13.89
C ALA A 350 -11.45 -1.54 -12.54
N GLY A 351 -10.58 -2.52 -12.33
CA GLY A 351 -9.77 -2.64 -11.10
C GLY A 351 -8.80 -1.48 -10.90
N THR A 352 -8.06 -1.09 -11.94
CA THR A 352 -7.13 0.06 -11.86
C THR A 352 -7.88 1.37 -11.65
N GLN A 353 -9.05 1.55 -12.26
CA GLN A 353 -9.88 2.74 -12.07
C GLN A 353 -10.46 2.81 -10.65
N MET A 354 -10.89 1.68 -10.09
CA MET A 354 -11.35 1.59 -8.70
C MET A 354 -10.23 1.88 -7.71
N LEU A 355 -9.00 1.42 -8.00
CA LEU A 355 -7.83 1.68 -7.18
C LEU A 355 -7.39 3.15 -7.25
N ALA A 356 -7.35 3.74 -8.44
CA ALA A 356 -6.99 5.15 -8.62
C ALA A 356 -7.94 6.11 -7.89
N ASN A 357 -9.23 5.72 -7.77
CA ASN A 357 -10.24 6.50 -7.05
C ASN A 357 -10.31 6.16 -5.54
N SER A 358 -9.45 5.28 -5.03
CA SER A 358 -9.44 4.93 -3.62
C SER A 358 -8.67 5.96 -2.79
N ASP A 359 -9.14 6.24 -1.56
CA ASP A 359 -8.47 7.14 -0.59
C ASP A 359 -7.23 6.50 0.07
N ALA A 360 -6.63 5.48 -0.54
CA ALA A 360 -5.46 4.83 0.01
C ALA A 360 -4.22 5.74 -0.13
N SER A 361 -3.55 6.02 0.99
CA SER A 361 -2.32 6.84 1.03
C SER A 361 -1.10 6.07 0.48
N ILE A 362 -1.19 5.64 -0.78
CA ILE A 362 -0.11 4.94 -1.49
C ILE A 362 0.43 5.90 -2.56
N PRO A 363 1.75 6.15 -2.60
CA PRO A 363 2.37 6.98 -3.63
C PRO A 363 2.01 6.47 -5.03
N LEU A 364 1.88 7.38 -6.00
CA LEU A 364 1.62 7.05 -7.41
C LEU A 364 0.32 6.25 -7.69
N LEU A 365 -0.55 6.02 -6.72
CA LEU A 365 -1.76 5.24 -6.93
C LEU A 365 -2.70 5.89 -7.96
N GLU A 366 -2.81 7.22 -7.95
CA GLU A 366 -3.57 7.99 -8.94
C GLU A 366 -3.03 7.85 -10.38
N GLN A 367 -1.76 7.46 -10.53
CA GLN A 367 -1.11 7.24 -11.82
C GLN A 367 -1.23 5.79 -12.31
N VAL A 368 -1.83 4.90 -11.52
CA VAL A 368 -2.04 3.50 -11.90
C VAL A 368 -3.05 3.43 -13.05
N ARG A 369 -2.58 2.95 -14.18
CA ARG A 369 -3.39 2.75 -15.38
C ARG A 369 -2.87 1.56 -16.18
N VAL A 370 -3.73 0.98 -16.99
CA VAL A 370 -3.31 -0.03 -17.96
C VAL A 370 -2.59 0.69 -19.11
N ASP A 371 -1.28 0.62 -19.11
CA ASP A 371 -0.40 1.17 -20.15
C ASP A 371 0.10 0.09 -21.12
N GLY A 372 0.98 0.46 -22.05
CA GLY A 372 1.56 -0.48 -23.03
C GLY A 372 2.30 -1.65 -22.38
N ALA A 373 2.97 -1.44 -21.23
CA ALA A 373 3.65 -2.50 -20.49
C ALA A 373 2.63 -3.48 -19.86
N ALA A 374 1.54 -2.97 -19.30
CA ALA A 374 0.46 -3.79 -18.76
C ALA A 374 -0.29 -4.58 -19.85
N LEU A 375 -0.51 -3.98 -21.04
CA LEU A 375 -1.03 -4.69 -22.20
C LEU A 375 -0.07 -5.81 -22.66
N GLY A 376 1.22 -5.51 -22.78
CA GLY A 376 2.25 -6.50 -23.09
C GLY A 376 2.28 -7.65 -22.09
N PHE A 377 2.20 -7.34 -20.80
CA PHE A 377 2.09 -8.34 -19.73
C PHE A 377 0.84 -9.20 -19.88
N THR A 378 -0.33 -8.59 -20.13
CA THR A 378 -1.61 -9.29 -20.32
C THR A 378 -1.53 -10.29 -21.48
N VAL A 379 -0.97 -9.86 -22.62
CA VAL A 379 -0.76 -10.73 -23.79
C VAL A 379 0.23 -11.86 -23.47
N LEU A 380 1.34 -11.55 -22.80
CA LEU A 380 2.32 -12.55 -22.36
C LEU A 380 1.69 -13.56 -21.41
N ALA A 381 0.93 -13.11 -20.44
CA ALA A 381 0.21 -13.96 -19.50
C ALA A 381 -0.78 -14.88 -20.22
N ALA A 382 -1.51 -14.38 -21.23
CA ALA A 382 -2.40 -15.19 -22.05
C ALA A 382 -1.65 -16.27 -22.84
N ILE A 383 -0.52 -15.92 -23.48
CA ILE A 383 0.31 -16.86 -24.24
C ILE A 383 0.86 -17.94 -23.30
N VAL A 384 1.50 -17.54 -22.21
CA VAL A 384 2.10 -18.48 -21.22
C VAL A 384 1.02 -19.40 -20.65
N THR A 385 -0.11 -18.84 -20.24
CA THR A 385 -1.24 -19.62 -19.71
C THR A 385 -1.73 -20.59 -20.77
N GLY A 386 -2.02 -20.12 -22.00
CA GLY A 386 -2.49 -20.96 -23.11
C GLY A 386 -1.52 -22.10 -23.45
N LEU A 387 -0.22 -21.86 -23.39
CA LEU A 387 0.80 -22.89 -23.60
C LEU A 387 0.87 -23.88 -22.44
N VAL A 388 0.92 -23.41 -21.19
CA VAL A 388 1.08 -24.25 -20.00
C VAL A 388 -0.09 -25.22 -19.85
N PHE A 389 -1.33 -24.73 -19.89
CA PHE A 389 -2.48 -25.62 -19.75
C PHE A 389 -2.85 -26.37 -21.03
N GLY A 390 -2.46 -25.87 -22.21
CA GLY A 390 -2.66 -26.55 -23.49
C GLY A 390 -1.69 -27.69 -23.75
N LEU A 391 -0.42 -27.56 -23.32
CA LEU A 391 0.59 -28.57 -23.55
C LEU A 391 0.33 -29.89 -22.77
N THR A 392 -0.13 -29.79 -21.52
CA THR A 392 -0.36 -30.94 -20.65
C THR A 392 -1.34 -31.96 -21.27
N PRO A 393 -2.57 -31.57 -21.71
CA PRO A 393 -3.48 -32.50 -22.39
C PRO A 393 -3.02 -32.86 -23.80
N ALA A 394 -2.39 -31.91 -24.53
CA ALA A 394 -1.93 -32.17 -25.88
C ALA A 394 -0.85 -33.28 -25.94
N VAL A 395 0.11 -33.25 -25.03
CA VAL A 395 1.16 -34.29 -24.95
C VAL A 395 0.57 -35.64 -24.46
N SER A 396 -0.28 -35.59 -23.43
CA SER A 396 -0.83 -36.80 -22.84
C SER A 396 -1.81 -37.56 -23.78
N LEU A 397 -2.68 -36.83 -24.52
CA LEU A 397 -3.67 -37.43 -25.42
C LEU A 397 -3.03 -37.89 -26.75
N SER A 398 -2.05 -37.13 -27.29
CA SER A 398 -1.34 -37.51 -28.53
C SER A 398 -0.46 -38.74 -28.34
N ALA A 399 0.12 -38.95 -27.15
CA ALA A 399 0.94 -40.14 -26.86
C ALA A 399 0.08 -41.42 -26.79
N VAL A 400 -1.17 -41.33 -26.40
CA VAL A 400 -2.11 -42.44 -26.30
C VAL A 400 -2.62 -42.87 -27.68
N ALA A 401 -3.11 -41.90 -28.50
CA ALA A 401 -3.63 -42.16 -29.84
C ALA A 401 -2.59 -42.87 -30.72
N PHE A 402 -1.30 -42.56 -30.57
CA PHE A 402 -0.23 -43.19 -31.32
C PHE A 402 0.14 -44.61 -30.83
N ARG A 403 -0.05 -44.92 -29.54
CA ARG A 403 0.20 -46.25 -28.97
C ARG A 403 -0.95 -47.22 -29.20
N GLU A 404 -2.21 -46.76 -29.21
CA GLU A 404 -3.37 -47.57 -29.50
C GLU A 404 -3.40 -48.01 -30.98
N SER A 405 -2.94 -47.17 -31.91
CA SER A 405 -2.80 -47.56 -33.32
C SER A 405 -1.69 -48.59 -33.57
N LEU A 406 -0.76 -48.81 -32.62
CA LEU A 406 0.33 -49.79 -32.71
C LEU A 406 0.12 -51.08 -31.90
N LYS A 407 -0.97 -51.19 -31.10
CA LYS A 407 -1.28 -52.35 -30.26
C LYS A 407 -2.67 -52.87 -30.58
N GLU A 408 -2.78 -53.76 -31.50
CA GLU A 408 -3.86 -54.76 -31.55
C GLU A 408 -3.66 -55.73 -30.35
N GLY A 409 -4.56 -55.65 -29.37
CA GLY A 409 -4.76 -56.67 -28.36
C GLY A 409 -3.88 -56.66 -27.11
N GLY A 410 -4.13 -55.72 -26.19
CA GLY A 410 -3.55 -55.78 -24.84
C GLY A 410 -4.32 -54.99 -23.81
N ARG A 411 -4.83 -55.63 -22.73
CA ARG A 411 -5.62 -55.08 -21.63
C ARG A 411 -4.98 -53.83 -20.99
N GLY A 412 -5.59 -52.65 -21.17
CA GLY A 412 -5.08 -51.33 -20.76
C GLY A 412 -5.27 -50.92 -19.29
N GLN A 413 -4.92 -51.81 -18.31
CA GLN A 413 -5.05 -51.47 -16.89
C GLN A 413 -3.96 -50.50 -16.37
N SER A 414 -2.79 -50.37 -17.01
CA SER A 414 -1.69 -49.52 -16.54
C SER A 414 -1.86 -48.04 -16.92
N GLU A 415 -2.55 -47.71 -17.99
CA GLU A 415 -2.75 -46.31 -18.48
C GLU A 415 -3.79 -45.54 -17.67
N GLY A 416 -4.84 -46.18 -17.19
CA GLY A 416 -5.82 -45.55 -16.29
C GLY A 416 -5.20 -45.10 -14.98
N LYS A 417 -4.23 -45.85 -14.41
CA LYS A 417 -3.53 -45.46 -13.17
C LYS A 417 -2.63 -44.22 -13.35
N ARG A 418 -1.91 -44.10 -14.49
CA ARG A 418 -1.02 -42.96 -14.75
C ARG A 418 -1.79 -41.66 -14.95
N ARG A 419 -2.92 -41.69 -15.64
CA ARG A 419 -3.79 -40.52 -15.80
C ARG A 419 -4.48 -40.12 -14.50
N GLY A 420 -4.91 -41.09 -13.69
CA GLY A 420 -5.46 -40.83 -12.36
C GLY A 420 -4.44 -40.12 -11.45
N TRP A 421 -3.17 -40.58 -11.48
CA TRP A 421 -2.07 -39.98 -10.72
C TRP A 421 -1.76 -38.54 -11.14
N MET A 422 -1.72 -38.24 -12.46
CA MET A 422 -1.50 -36.86 -12.95
C MET A 422 -2.58 -35.89 -12.47
N ARG A 423 -3.86 -36.29 -12.52
CA ARG A 423 -4.94 -35.45 -12.03
C ARG A 423 -4.89 -35.26 -10.51
N GLY A 424 -4.61 -36.35 -9.80
CA GLY A 424 -4.39 -36.26 -8.35
C GLY A 424 -3.25 -35.33 -7.99
N ALA A 425 -2.14 -35.36 -8.74
CA ALA A 425 -1.00 -34.45 -8.55
C ALA A 425 -1.38 -32.98 -8.82
N LEU A 426 -2.20 -32.69 -9.85
CA LEU A 426 -2.70 -31.33 -10.11
C LEU A 426 -3.58 -30.83 -8.95
N VAL A 427 -4.51 -31.65 -8.44
CA VAL A 427 -5.34 -31.28 -7.28
C VAL A 427 -4.49 -31.06 -6.04
N VAL A 428 -3.51 -31.92 -5.78
CA VAL A 428 -2.57 -31.78 -4.66
C VAL A 428 -1.81 -30.44 -4.78
N SER A 429 -1.33 -30.11 -5.98
CA SER A 429 -0.66 -28.82 -6.21
C SER A 429 -1.58 -27.62 -6.03
N GLU A 430 -2.82 -27.69 -6.53
CA GLU A 430 -3.83 -26.63 -6.34
C GLU A 430 -4.12 -26.38 -4.86
N VAL A 431 -4.34 -27.45 -4.09
CA VAL A 431 -4.58 -27.38 -2.65
C VAL A 431 -3.35 -26.85 -1.91
N ALA A 432 -2.14 -27.28 -2.30
CA ALA A 432 -0.91 -26.79 -1.68
C ALA A 432 -0.69 -25.30 -1.94
N LEU A 433 -0.87 -24.84 -3.17
CA LEU A 433 -0.77 -23.42 -3.53
C LEU A 433 -1.85 -22.55 -2.85
N ALA A 434 -3.09 -23.05 -2.78
CA ALA A 434 -4.16 -22.39 -2.05
C ALA A 434 -3.86 -22.32 -0.54
N CYS A 435 -3.26 -23.37 0.03
CA CYS A 435 -2.81 -23.39 1.42
C CYS A 435 -1.76 -22.28 1.68
N VAL A 436 -0.77 -22.12 0.81
CA VAL A 436 0.25 -21.07 0.92
C VAL A 436 -0.40 -19.68 0.91
N LEU A 437 -1.32 -19.43 -0.01
CA LEU A 437 -2.02 -18.15 -0.10
C LEU A 437 -2.91 -17.89 1.13
N LEU A 438 -3.61 -18.89 1.63
CA LEU A 438 -4.44 -18.78 2.82
C LEU A 438 -3.62 -18.51 4.08
N VAL A 439 -2.47 -19.19 4.25
CA VAL A 439 -1.56 -18.92 5.38
C VAL A 439 -1.01 -17.51 5.28
N GLY A 440 -0.51 -17.09 4.12
CA GLY A 440 0.00 -15.72 3.91
C GLY A 440 -1.06 -14.65 4.19
N ALA A 441 -2.27 -14.81 3.66
CA ALA A 441 -3.39 -13.90 3.90
C ALA A 441 -3.80 -13.91 5.38
N GLY A 442 -3.84 -15.09 6.02
CA GLY A 442 -4.19 -15.25 7.44
C GLY A 442 -3.20 -14.56 8.37
N LEU A 443 -1.89 -14.73 8.12
CA LEU A 443 -0.84 -14.05 8.90
C LEU A 443 -0.93 -12.52 8.78
N LEU A 444 -1.11 -12.00 7.55
CA LEU A 444 -1.25 -10.56 7.35
C LEU A 444 -2.54 -10.00 7.92
N MET A 445 -3.65 -10.71 7.79
CA MET A 445 -4.93 -10.31 8.37
C MET A 445 -4.82 -10.24 9.90
N ARG A 446 -4.22 -11.24 10.52
CA ARG A 446 -4.01 -11.26 11.97
C ARG A 446 -3.04 -10.17 12.42
N SER A 447 -1.95 -9.96 11.66
CA SER A 447 -1.04 -8.85 11.88
C SER A 447 -1.75 -7.50 11.79
N PHE A 448 -2.67 -7.33 10.83
CA PHE A 448 -3.47 -6.11 10.70
C PHE A 448 -4.41 -5.90 11.89
N PHE A 449 -5.11 -6.94 12.36
CA PHE A 449 -5.93 -6.83 13.57
C PHE A 449 -5.10 -6.46 14.79
N ARG A 450 -3.87 -7.01 14.91
CA ARG A 450 -2.96 -6.62 15.99
C ARG A 450 -2.57 -5.14 15.93
N VAL A 451 -2.42 -4.57 14.74
CA VAL A 451 -2.17 -3.11 14.57
C VAL A 451 -3.38 -2.29 15.02
N LEU A 452 -4.61 -2.76 14.71
CA LEU A 452 -5.83 -2.06 15.12
C LEU A 452 -6.09 -2.12 16.64
N ASP A 453 -5.60 -3.18 17.30
CA ASP A 453 -5.76 -3.40 18.75
C ASP A 453 -4.62 -2.80 19.58
N VAL A 454 -3.66 -2.13 18.94
CA VAL A 454 -2.53 -1.51 19.64
C VAL A 454 -3.00 -0.36 20.51
N ASP A 455 -2.49 -0.30 21.73
CA ASP A 455 -2.62 0.88 22.58
C ASP A 455 -1.77 2.03 22.01
N LEU A 456 -2.45 3.05 21.52
CA LEU A 456 -1.81 4.22 20.93
C LEU A 456 -1.20 5.16 21.98
N GLY A 457 -1.52 4.97 23.26
CA GLY A 457 -1.17 5.89 24.35
C GLY A 457 -2.06 7.14 24.40
N PHE A 458 -3.07 7.22 23.52
CA PHE A 458 -4.11 8.26 23.49
C PHE A 458 -5.42 7.68 22.93
N GLN A 459 -6.52 8.39 23.09
CA GLN A 459 -7.86 7.95 22.68
C GLN A 459 -8.33 8.72 21.43
N PRO A 460 -8.29 8.13 20.21
CA PRO A 460 -8.68 8.82 18.99
C PRO A 460 -10.20 8.96 18.83
N ARG A 461 -10.99 8.04 19.41
CA ARG A 461 -12.46 8.04 19.33
C ARG A 461 -13.05 9.15 20.16
N GLY A 462 -14.11 9.81 19.64
CA GLY A 462 -14.81 10.90 20.34
C GLY A 462 -14.07 12.24 20.31
N ALA A 463 -12.93 12.33 19.59
CA ALA A 463 -12.18 13.55 19.43
C ALA A 463 -12.23 14.03 17.98
N VAL A 464 -12.50 15.33 17.79
CA VAL A 464 -12.43 16.04 16.51
C VAL A 464 -11.37 17.11 16.57
N THR A 465 -10.80 17.43 15.42
CA THR A 465 -9.81 18.49 15.30
C THR A 465 -10.19 19.45 14.18
N LEU A 466 -9.88 20.72 14.41
CA LEU A 466 -9.93 21.78 13.41
C LEU A 466 -8.63 22.58 13.51
N ARG A 467 -8.03 22.91 12.39
CA ARG A 467 -6.91 23.82 12.37
C ARG A 467 -7.40 25.25 12.54
N ILE A 468 -6.84 25.98 13.49
CA ILE A 468 -7.14 27.40 13.74
C ILE A 468 -5.86 28.23 13.63
N ASP A 469 -5.98 29.36 12.97
CA ASP A 469 -4.92 30.36 12.81
C ASP A 469 -5.52 31.74 12.69
N PRO A 470 -5.02 32.74 13.43
CA PRO A 470 -5.52 34.10 13.32
C PRO A 470 -5.16 34.70 11.95
N GLN A 471 -6.17 35.15 11.18
CA GLN A 471 -6.00 35.66 9.82
C GLN A 471 -5.55 37.13 9.79
N THR A 472 -5.39 37.77 10.93
CA THR A 472 -4.96 39.17 11.03
C THR A 472 -3.49 39.34 10.68
N ARG A 473 -3.14 40.39 9.92
CA ARG A 473 -1.76 40.71 9.47
C ARG A 473 -0.87 41.23 10.60
N PRO A 474 0.44 40.88 10.50
CA PRO A 474 0.91 39.66 11.20
C PRO A 474 0.51 39.84 12.64
N PRO A 475 -0.21 38.87 13.25
CA PRO A 475 -0.61 39.04 14.64
C PRO A 475 0.66 39.08 15.49
N THR A 476 0.70 40.05 16.44
CA THR A 476 1.73 40.02 17.48
C THR A 476 1.61 38.70 18.27
N ALA A 477 2.67 38.27 18.95
CA ALA A 477 2.60 37.10 19.80
C ALA A 477 1.48 37.16 20.82
N ALA A 478 1.28 38.33 21.43
CA ALA A 478 0.18 38.58 22.38
C ALA A 478 -1.22 38.43 21.73
N GLN A 479 -1.44 38.96 20.53
CA GLN A 479 -2.70 38.83 19.81
C GLN A 479 -2.99 37.36 19.43
N ARG A 480 -1.96 36.56 19.06
CA ARG A 480 -2.12 35.13 18.82
C ARG A 480 -2.54 34.38 20.08
N VAL A 481 -1.86 34.63 21.18
CA VAL A 481 -2.20 34.00 22.47
C VAL A 481 -3.63 34.36 22.86
N ALA A 482 -4.02 35.62 22.79
CA ALA A 482 -5.38 36.06 23.10
C ALA A 482 -6.46 35.41 22.21
N TYR A 483 -6.18 35.26 20.91
CA TYR A 483 -7.05 34.53 19.99
C TYR A 483 -7.23 33.07 20.36
N PHE A 484 -6.14 32.37 20.66
CA PHE A 484 -6.18 30.96 21.03
C PHE A 484 -6.85 30.72 22.39
N ASP A 485 -6.61 31.61 23.35
CA ASP A 485 -7.25 31.57 24.65
C ASP A 485 -8.77 31.76 24.54
N GLU A 486 -9.20 32.74 23.74
CA GLU A 486 -10.62 32.99 23.50
C GLU A 486 -11.28 31.80 22.75
N ALA A 487 -10.62 31.24 21.76
CA ALA A 487 -11.10 30.05 21.07
C ALA A 487 -11.26 28.86 22.06
N LEU A 488 -10.25 28.61 22.88
CA LEU A 488 -10.26 27.51 23.86
C LEU A 488 -11.33 27.72 24.93
N ARG A 489 -11.46 28.94 25.43
CA ARG A 489 -12.47 29.30 26.40
C ARG A 489 -13.90 29.07 25.88
N ARG A 490 -14.20 29.54 24.65
CA ARG A 490 -15.51 29.32 24.02
C ARG A 490 -15.82 27.88 23.78
N VAL A 491 -14.84 27.12 23.30
CA VAL A 491 -15.00 25.69 23.02
C VAL A 491 -15.22 24.90 24.30
N ASN A 492 -14.46 25.16 25.38
CA ASN A 492 -14.66 24.46 26.66
C ASN A 492 -15.99 24.82 27.33
N ALA A 493 -16.58 25.99 27.01
CA ALA A 493 -17.89 26.38 27.50
C ALA A 493 -19.06 25.84 26.65
N ALA A 494 -18.75 25.20 25.51
CA ALA A 494 -19.77 24.74 24.58
C ALA A 494 -20.47 23.46 25.09
N PRO A 495 -21.80 23.31 24.86
CA PRO A 495 -22.53 22.14 25.32
C PRO A 495 -22.05 20.87 24.64
N GLY A 496 -21.85 19.80 25.41
CA GLY A 496 -21.41 18.51 24.91
C GLY A 496 -19.90 18.38 24.68
N VAL A 497 -19.10 19.41 24.99
CA VAL A 497 -17.63 19.35 25.04
C VAL A 497 -17.20 18.93 26.45
N GLU A 498 -16.46 17.86 26.55
CA GLU A 498 -15.89 17.33 27.80
C GLU A 498 -14.51 17.90 28.10
N ALA A 499 -13.71 18.08 27.05
CA ALA A 499 -12.39 18.66 27.13
C ALA A 499 -11.97 19.21 25.75
N ALA A 500 -11.25 20.33 25.77
CA ALA A 500 -10.59 20.87 24.59
C ALA A 500 -9.17 21.29 24.91
N GLY A 501 -8.31 21.27 23.90
CA GLY A 501 -6.93 21.69 23.99
C GLY A 501 -6.37 22.00 22.62
N LEU A 502 -5.19 22.61 22.60
CA LEU A 502 -4.48 23.01 21.39
C LEU A 502 -3.18 22.23 21.25
N THR A 503 -2.80 21.96 20.03
CA THR A 503 -1.48 21.40 19.71
C THR A 503 -0.98 21.95 18.38
N ASP A 504 0.31 22.09 18.24
CA ASP A 504 0.92 22.47 16.96
C ASP A 504 1.06 21.29 15.99
N VAL A 505 1.01 20.03 16.48
CA VAL A 505 1.16 18.82 15.67
C VAL A 505 0.17 17.76 16.11
N LEU A 506 -0.56 17.19 15.15
CA LEU A 506 -1.44 16.04 15.39
C LEU A 506 -0.64 14.73 15.57
N PRO A 507 -1.20 13.71 16.24
CA PRO A 507 -0.65 12.36 16.22
C PRO A 507 -0.55 11.81 14.78
N VAL A 508 0.38 10.88 14.56
CA VAL A 508 0.61 10.25 13.25
C VAL A 508 0.93 11.28 12.14
N ALA A 509 1.51 12.40 12.52
CA ALA A 509 2.02 13.42 11.62
C ALA A 509 3.52 13.63 11.82
N PHE A 510 4.16 14.18 10.79
CA PHE A 510 5.56 14.59 10.92
C PHE A 510 5.74 15.56 12.08
N ASN A 511 6.72 15.28 12.93
CA ASN A 511 7.07 16.12 14.06
C ASN A 511 8.58 16.38 14.10
N ARG A 512 8.95 17.57 14.63
CA ARG A 512 10.33 17.96 14.86
C ARG A 512 10.90 17.26 16.08
N ARG A 513 12.22 17.14 16.09
CA ARG A 513 12.99 16.67 17.24
C ARG A 513 13.96 17.77 17.71
N TRP A 514 14.14 17.83 19.01
CA TRP A 514 15.15 18.72 19.59
C TRP A 514 16.17 17.91 20.36
N GLY A 515 17.46 18.25 20.18
CA GLY A 515 18.51 17.68 21.00
C GLY A 515 18.41 18.18 22.44
N MET A 516 18.38 17.26 23.38
CA MET A 516 18.36 17.52 24.82
C MET A 516 19.55 16.85 25.49
N ARG A 517 20.13 17.53 26.49
CA ARG A 517 21.27 17.01 27.24
C ARG A 517 21.10 17.27 28.72
N VAL A 518 21.38 16.23 29.52
CA VAL A 518 21.51 16.31 30.99
C VAL A 518 22.84 15.66 31.36
N GLY A 519 23.83 16.46 31.78
CA GLY A 519 25.21 15.99 31.96
C GLY A 519 25.78 15.40 30.66
N GLU A 520 26.20 14.15 30.70
CA GLU A 520 26.69 13.41 29.52
C GLU A 520 25.57 12.69 28.72
N ARG A 521 24.38 12.56 29.30
CA ARG A 521 23.26 11.87 28.66
C ARG A 521 22.62 12.76 27.60
N ARG A 522 22.34 12.17 26.44
CA ARG A 522 21.72 12.86 25.30
C ARG A 522 20.46 12.12 24.85
N ALA A 523 19.44 12.89 24.52
CA ALA A 523 18.22 12.39 23.90
C ALA A 523 17.77 13.36 22.80
N SER A 524 17.06 12.83 21.81
CA SER A 524 16.46 13.64 20.74
C SER A 524 14.95 13.33 20.68
N PRO A 525 14.18 13.86 21.66
CA PRO A 525 12.75 13.61 21.73
C PRO A 525 11.98 14.31 20.60
N PHE A 526 10.85 13.76 20.25
CA PHE A 526 9.80 14.50 19.56
C PHE A 526 9.30 15.64 20.44
N VAL A 527 9.00 16.77 19.79
CA VAL A 527 8.61 17.97 20.51
C VAL A 527 7.23 18.43 20.06
N ARG A 528 6.38 18.74 21.03
CA ARG A 528 5.01 19.18 20.82
C ARG A 528 4.68 20.39 21.68
N MET A 529 4.10 21.42 21.05
CA MET A 529 3.55 22.58 21.78
C MET A 529 2.09 22.29 22.07
N VAL A 530 1.70 22.43 23.35
CA VAL A 530 0.32 22.11 23.77
C VAL A 530 -0.20 23.15 24.75
N SER A 531 -1.52 23.31 24.75
CA SER A 531 -2.20 24.09 25.79
C SER A 531 -2.58 23.21 26.99
N GLU A 532 -3.00 23.87 28.05
CA GLU A 532 -3.77 23.22 29.11
C GLU A 532 -4.99 22.47 28.53
N GLY A 533 -5.32 21.32 29.12
CA GLY A 533 -6.44 20.47 28.68
C GLY A 533 -6.16 19.59 27.46
N TYR A 534 -5.03 19.77 26.75
CA TYR A 534 -4.67 18.92 25.60
C TYR A 534 -4.55 17.44 25.99
N LEU A 535 -3.86 17.14 27.10
CA LEU A 535 -3.67 15.75 27.55
C LEU A 535 -5.03 15.10 27.79
N ARG A 536 -5.96 15.80 28.44
CA ARG A 536 -7.33 15.33 28.70
C ARG A 536 -8.16 15.19 27.42
N ALA A 537 -8.08 16.16 26.48
CA ALA A 537 -8.79 16.11 25.21
C ALA A 537 -8.33 14.93 24.35
N MET A 538 -7.03 14.58 24.42
CA MET A 538 -6.47 13.41 23.73
C MET A 538 -6.62 12.11 24.53
N GLY A 539 -7.01 12.16 25.81
CA GLY A 539 -7.06 10.98 26.66
C GLY A 539 -5.67 10.40 26.95
N ILE A 540 -4.65 11.26 27.03
CA ILE A 540 -3.28 10.89 27.42
C ILE A 540 -3.21 10.83 28.94
N SER A 541 -2.72 9.69 29.48
CA SER A 541 -2.65 9.49 30.92
C SER A 541 -1.43 10.18 31.53
N LEU A 542 -1.65 11.01 32.55
CA LEU A 542 -0.62 11.54 33.41
C LEU A 542 -0.17 10.45 34.40
N VAL A 543 1.12 10.16 34.44
CA VAL A 543 1.71 9.12 35.30
C VAL A 543 2.18 9.73 36.63
N ALA A 544 2.79 10.91 36.56
CA ALA A 544 3.28 11.63 37.75
C ALA A 544 3.27 13.14 37.52
N GLY A 545 3.24 13.93 38.60
CA GLY A 545 3.27 15.38 38.57
C GLY A 545 1.95 16.01 38.16
N ARG A 546 1.97 17.09 37.35
CA ARG A 546 0.80 17.86 36.92
C ARG A 546 0.80 18.18 35.42
N ASP A 547 -0.37 18.45 34.87
CA ASP A 547 -0.58 19.05 33.53
C ASP A 547 -0.24 20.55 33.53
N PHE A 548 -0.14 21.12 32.33
CA PHE A 548 0.00 22.56 32.15
C PHE A 548 -1.22 23.32 32.66
N SER A 549 -0.96 24.52 33.11
CA SER A 549 -1.97 25.47 33.59
C SER A 549 -1.81 26.85 32.94
N VAL A 550 -2.80 27.73 33.12
CA VAL A 550 -2.74 29.13 32.64
C VAL A 550 -1.56 29.90 33.23
N GLN A 551 -1.04 29.48 34.40
CA GLN A 551 0.09 30.09 35.07
C GLN A 551 1.43 29.76 34.42
N ASP A 552 1.51 28.70 33.60
CA ASP A 552 2.70 28.29 32.86
C ASP A 552 2.85 29.12 31.57
N ASN A 553 3.05 30.44 31.75
CA ASN A 553 3.16 31.46 30.71
C ASN A 553 4.59 32.07 30.66
N ASP A 554 4.80 33.05 29.78
CA ASP A 554 6.07 33.71 29.57
C ASP A 554 6.69 34.39 30.82
N ALA A 555 5.86 34.75 31.81
CA ALA A 555 6.32 35.39 33.05
C ALA A 555 6.75 34.35 34.10
N GLY A 556 6.41 33.09 33.89
CA GLY A 556 6.76 31.99 34.77
C GLY A 556 8.07 31.29 34.38
N ARG A 557 8.55 30.38 35.22
CA ARG A 557 9.70 29.53 34.87
C ARG A 557 9.36 28.65 33.66
N PRO A 558 10.33 28.39 32.75
CA PRO A 558 10.16 27.46 31.66
C PRO A 558 9.83 26.05 32.17
N VAL A 559 8.69 25.50 31.75
CA VAL A 559 8.25 24.18 32.22
C VAL A 559 7.95 23.24 31.04
N MET A 560 8.19 21.94 31.26
CA MET A 560 7.92 20.90 30.29
C MET A 560 7.29 19.67 30.95
N VAL A 561 6.53 18.93 30.16
CA VAL A 561 6.06 17.60 30.46
C VAL A 561 6.80 16.61 29.57
N VAL A 562 7.22 15.50 30.12
CA VAL A 562 7.99 14.46 29.40
C VAL A 562 7.20 13.14 29.37
N ASN A 563 7.48 12.27 28.42
CA ASN A 563 6.96 10.92 28.51
C ASN A 563 7.93 9.99 29.26
N GLU A 564 7.44 8.81 29.65
CA GLU A 564 8.22 7.79 30.38
C GLU A 564 9.54 7.43 29.68
N MET A 565 9.55 7.39 28.33
CA MET A 565 10.74 7.06 27.54
C MET A 565 11.82 8.14 27.63
N LEU A 566 11.43 9.41 27.60
CA LEU A 566 12.37 10.52 27.75
C LEU A 566 12.87 10.59 29.21
N ALA A 567 11.97 10.40 30.17
CA ALA A 567 12.33 10.35 31.58
C ALA A 567 13.39 9.25 31.85
N GLN A 568 13.15 8.05 31.32
CA GLN A 568 14.09 6.92 31.44
C GLN A 568 15.43 7.17 30.71
N ALA A 569 15.41 7.88 29.56
CA ALA A 569 16.62 8.18 28.82
C ALA A 569 17.52 9.21 29.52
N LEU A 570 16.93 10.23 30.16
CA LEU A 570 17.68 11.33 30.78
C LEU A 570 17.93 11.09 32.27
N TRP A 571 17.03 10.43 33.00
CA TRP A 571 17.11 10.19 34.46
C TRP A 571 16.75 8.72 34.80
N PRO A 572 17.53 7.71 34.33
CA PRO A 572 17.21 6.31 34.59
C PRO A 572 17.24 5.98 36.09
N GLY A 573 16.09 5.52 36.59
CA GLY A 573 15.92 5.15 38.02
C GLY A 573 15.80 6.33 38.99
N GLU A 574 15.70 7.56 38.49
CA GLU A 574 15.51 8.77 39.31
C GLU A 574 14.13 9.37 39.05
N ASP A 575 13.59 10.13 40.01
CA ASP A 575 12.38 10.93 39.81
C ASP A 575 12.71 12.12 38.87
N PRO A 576 12.04 12.23 37.68
CA PRO A 576 12.27 13.34 36.79
C PRO A 576 11.58 14.65 37.21
N ILE A 577 10.58 14.61 38.13
CA ILE A 577 9.83 15.79 38.55
C ILE A 577 10.76 16.78 39.26
N GLY A 578 10.69 18.06 38.87
CA GLY A 578 11.57 19.13 39.40
C GLY A 578 12.98 19.12 38.81
N ARG A 579 13.35 18.12 37.99
CA ARG A 579 14.62 18.13 37.26
C ARG A 579 14.59 19.08 36.09
N SER A 580 15.73 19.56 35.66
CA SER A 580 15.83 20.58 34.62
C SER A 580 16.68 20.12 33.43
N VAL A 581 16.29 20.60 32.26
CA VAL A 581 16.99 20.39 30.99
C VAL A 581 17.40 21.73 30.41
N THR A 582 18.63 21.88 30.00
CA THR A 582 19.11 23.07 29.29
C THR A 582 18.85 22.90 27.78
N LEU A 583 18.09 23.82 27.19
CA LEU A 583 17.81 23.94 25.76
C LEU A 583 18.31 25.29 25.23
N TRP A 584 17.61 25.88 24.25
CA TRP A 584 17.95 27.20 23.70
C TRP A 584 17.55 28.39 24.58
N HIS A 585 16.68 28.19 25.60
CA HIS A 585 16.27 29.25 26.53
C HIS A 585 17.38 29.52 27.53
N PRO A 586 17.59 30.80 27.96
CA PRO A 586 18.57 31.14 28.95
C PRO A 586 18.41 30.39 30.28
N GLU A 587 17.15 30.21 30.69
CA GLU A 587 16.77 29.41 31.84
C GLU A 587 16.50 27.96 31.50
N PRO A 588 16.88 26.99 32.41
CA PRO A 588 16.64 25.60 32.19
C PRO A 588 15.11 25.30 32.29
N TRP A 589 14.65 24.35 31.49
CA TRP A 589 13.28 23.86 31.48
C TRP A 589 13.06 22.84 32.59
N GLU A 590 12.12 23.12 33.49
CA GLU A 590 11.76 22.25 34.63
C GLU A 590 10.70 21.21 34.21
N VAL A 591 10.93 19.95 34.58
CA VAL A 591 9.94 18.87 34.35
C VAL A 591 8.86 18.94 35.42
N ILE A 592 7.60 19.21 35.02
CA ILE A 592 6.46 19.32 35.91
C ILE A 592 5.53 18.12 35.90
N GLY A 593 5.64 17.26 34.88
CA GLY A 593 4.81 16.08 34.74
C GLY A 593 5.41 15.01 33.85
N VAL A 594 4.97 13.78 34.08
CA VAL A 594 5.33 12.62 33.28
C VAL A 594 4.06 12.01 32.72
N VAL A 595 4.02 11.77 31.42
CA VAL A 595 2.89 11.14 30.74
C VAL A 595 3.27 9.78 30.16
N ARG A 596 2.28 8.95 29.92
CA ARG A 596 2.47 7.70 29.19
C ARG A 596 2.92 7.96 27.75
N GLY A 597 3.79 7.09 27.23
CA GLY A 597 4.27 7.21 25.87
C GLY A 597 3.15 7.00 24.85
N MET A 598 3.18 7.80 23.77
CA MET A 598 2.23 7.68 22.67
C MET A 598 2.95 7.31 21.36
N ARG A 599 2.22 6.67 20.44
CA ARG A 599 2.76 6.30 19.13
C ARG A 599 2.68 7.47 18.17
N HIS A 600 3.83 7.88 17.63
CA HIS A 600 3.97 9.15 16.91
C HIS A 600 3.73 9.08 15.41
N LEU A 601 4.36 8.11 14.74
CA LEU A 601 4.43 8.09 13.27
C LEU A 601 3.45 7.09 12.67
N THR A 602 3.45 5.89 13.21
CA THR A 602 2.52 4.83 12.81
C THR A 602 2.09 4.03 14.02
N PRO A 603 0.93 3.36 13.99
CA PRO A 603 0.50 2.49 15.08
C PRO A 603 1.46 1.32 15.36
N GLU A 604 2.27 0.91 14.38
CA GLU A 604 3.21 -0.19 14.53
C GLU A 604 4.49 0.20 15.25
N GLN A 605 4.89 1.47 15.15
CA GLN A 605 6.13 1.91 15.75
C GLN A 605 5.95 2.10 17.26
N GLU A 606 6.91 1.58 18.04
CA GLU A 606 6.90 1.79 19.49
C GLU A 606 7.03 3.27 19.84
N PRO A 607 6.45 3.68 20.98
CA PRO A 607 6.60 5.04 21.48
C PRO A 607 8.08 5.41 21.61
N GLY A 608 8.45 6.60 21.15
CA GLY A 608 9.80 7.16 21.36
C GLY A 608 9.80 8.22 22.45
N PRO A 609 10.99 8.76 22.79
CA PRO A 609 11.12 9.91 23.68
C PRO A 609 10.31 11.10 23.15
N GLU A 610 9.53 11.75 24.01
CA GLU A 610 8.71 12.92 23.68
C GLU A 610 8.71 13.95 24.81
N ALA A 611 8.73 15.22 24.42
CA ALA A 611 8.62 16.37 25.29
C ALA A 611 7.48 17.28 24.84
N PHE A 612 6.68 17.72 25.80
CA PHE A 612 5.60 18.67 25.61
C PHE A 612 5.98 20.00 26.26
N PHE A 613 5.67 21.10 25.59
CA PHE A 613 5.94 22.44 26.03
C PHE A 613 4.68 23.27 26.05
N SER A 614 4.57 24.20 27.00
CA SER A 614 3.45 25.13 27.03
C SER A 614 3.47 26.04 25.81
N ILE A 615 2.34 26.06 25.10
CA ILE A 615 2.11 26.98 23.99
C ILE A 615 2.23 28.44 24.40
N ARG A 616 2.01 28.78 25.69
CA ARG A 616 2.14 30.12 26.26
C ARG A 616 3.56 30.55 26.49
N GLN A 617 4.50 29.61 26.59
CA GLN A 617 5.95 29.86 26.77
C GLN A 617 6.74 29.77 25.48
N ASN A 618 6.08 29.42 24.35
CA ASN A 618 6.74 29.37 23.06
C ASN A 618 5.93 30.16 22.01
N ARG A 619 6.55 31.20 21.45
CA ARG A 619 5.89 32.17 20.58
C ARG A 619 6.03 31.88 19.09
N ASP A 620 6.74 30.81 18.70
CA ASP A 620 7.17 30.60 17.32
C ASP A 620 6.17 29.85 16.42
N TYR A 621 4.92 29.64 16.85
CA TYR A 621 3.92 28.99 16.02
C TYR A 621 2.83 29.98 15.57
N ARG A 622 2.36 29.81 14.33
CA ARG A 622 1.33 30.67 13.72
C ARG A 622 -0.05 30.04 13.73
N ALA A 623 -0.12 28.73 13.64
CA ALA A 623 -1.34 27.96 13.56
C ALA A 623 -1.25 26.73 14.47
N VAL A 624 -2.39 26.33 15.02
CA VAL A 624 -2.53 25.19 15.90
C VAL A 624 -3.75 24.35 15.51
N HIS A 625 -3.74 23.12 15.94
CA HIS A 625 -4.91 22.26 15.88
C HIS A 625 -5.68 22.34 17.20
N LEU A 626 -6.89 22.84 17.13
CA LEU A 626 -7.87 22.69 18.20
C LEU A 626 -8.34 21.24 18.21
N ILE A 627 -8.29 20.62 19.35
CA ILE A 627 -8.85 19.28 19.58
C ILE A 627 -9.96 19.43 20.59
N ALA A 628 -11.13 18.89 20.27
CA ALA A 628 -12.27 18.85 21.17
C ALA A 628 -12.79 17.43 21.29
N ARG A 629 -12.99 16.98 22.52
CA ARG A 629 -13.61 15.71 22.90
C ARG A 629 -15.00 15.95 23.41
N GLY A 630 -15.95 15.10 23.03
CA GLY A 630 -17.31 15.18 23.52
C GLY A 630 -18.00 13.83 23.55
N SER A 631 -19.07 13.74 24.36
CA SER A 631 -19.93 12.57 24.48
C SER A 631 -21.02 12.48 23.42
N SER A 632 -21.30 13.59 22.72
CA SER A 632 -22.30 13.66 21.66
C SER A 632 -21.78 13.05 20.35
N SER A 633 -22.71 12.85 19.38
CA SER A 633 -22.30 12.41 18.05
C SER A 633 -21.30 13.40 17.44
N LEU A 634 -20.33 12.89 16.66
CA LEU A 634 -19.31 13.72 16.02
C LEU A 634 -19.92 14.82 15.13
N ALA A 635 -21.05 14.55 14.48
CA ALA A 635 -21.78 15.53 13.68
C ALA A 635 -22.32 16.69 14.54
N ASN A 636 -22.89 16.38 15.71
CA ASN A 636 -23.38 17.40 16.64
C ASN A 636 -22.22 18.22 17.21
N LEU A 637 -21.13 17.53 17.61
CA LEU A 637 -19.94 18.21 18.14
C LEU A 637 -19.36 19.19 17.10
N THR A 638 -19.23 18.78 15.84
CA THR A 638 -18.73 19.67 14.77
C THR A 638 -19.66 20.83 14.49
N SER A 639 -21.00 20.65 14.58
CA SER A 639 -21.97 21.73 14.45
C SER A 639 -21.81 22.76 15.56
N VAL A 640 -21.76 22.30 16.80
CA VAL A 640 -21.58 23.18 17.99
C VAL A 640 -20.26 23.94 17.89
N LEU A 641 -19.16 23.27 17.53
CA LEU A 641 -17.87 23.94 17.36
C LEU A 641 -17.89 25.00 16.25
N ARG A 642 -18.59 24.75 15.15
CA ARG A 642 -18.77 25.73 14.06
C ARG A 642 -19.50 26.96 14.55
N ASP A 643 -20.59 26.79 15.29
CA ASP A 643 -21.42 27.91 15.78
C ASP A 643 -20.64 28.76 16.80
N VAL A 644 -19.78 28.13 17.60
CA VAL A 644 -18.97 28.83 18.61
C VAL A 644 -17.76 29.56 18.02
N LEU A 645 -17.12 28.99 16.98
CA LEU A 645 -15.88 29.53 16.40
C LEU A 645 -16.16 30.54 15.27
N ARG A 646 -17.24 30.40 14.51
CA ARG A 646 -17.58 31.28 13.40
C ARG A 646 -17.65 32.76 13.79
N PRO A 647 -18.20 33.17 14.97
CA PRO A 647 -18.17 34.54 15.40
C PRO A 647 -16.78 35.06 15.80
N LEU A 648 -15.84 34.18 16.11
CA LEU A 648 -14.45 34.50 16.46
C LEU A 648 -13.64 34.83 15.20
N ASP A 649 -13.79 33.99 14.16
CA ASP A 649 -13.11 34.18 12.88
C ASP A 649 -14.02 33.75 11.72
N PRO A 650 -14.71 34.74 11.05
CA PRO A 650 -15.55 34.42 9.90
C PRO A 650 -14.81 33.83 8.68
N ASN A 651 -13.49 34.05 8.59
CA ASN A 651 -12.64 33.53 7.51
C ASN A 651 -12.05 32.16 7.80
N LEU A 652 -12.36 31.58 8.96
CA LEU A 652 -11.89 30.24 9.28
C LEU A 652 -12.63 29.18 8.44
N PRO A 653 -11.93 28.34 7.64
CA PRO A 653 -12.56 27.27 6.87
C PRO A 653 -13.21 26.23 7.77
N MET A 654 -14.54 26.32 7.93
CA MET A 654 -15.33 25.46 8.83
C MET A 654 -15.72 24.12 8.23
N ASN A 655 -15.28 23.79 7.03
CA ASN A 655 -15.49 22.51 6.34
C ASN A 655 -14.37 21.50 6.62
N GLU A 656 -13.32 21.87 7.34
CA GLU A 656 -12.12 21.05 7.55
C GLU A 656 -12.05 20.36 8.93
N PHE A 657 -13.18 20.18 9.59
CA PHE A 657 -13.19 19.31 10.75
C PHE A 657 -12.77 17.88 10.37
N ARG A 658 -11.82 17.35 11.11
CA ARG A 658 -11.34 15.98 10.94
C ARG A 658 -11.57 15.19 12.23
N VAL A 659 -11.97 13.96 12.09
CA VAL A 659 -12.04 13.02 13.20
C VAL A 659 -10.63 12.47 13.44
N ILE A 660 -10.17 12.43 14.68
CA ILE A 660 -8.82 11.90 14.98
C ILE A 660 -8.72 10.43 14.57
N GLN A 661 -9.80 9.66 14.72
CA GLN A 661 -9.85 8.26 14.27
C GLN A 661 -9.60 8.13 12.76
N ASP A 662 -10.15 9.02 11.92
CA ASP A 662 -9.96 8.97 10.47
C ASP A 662 -8.49 9.21 10.07
N ILE A 663 -7.76 10.00 10.86
CA ILE A 663 -6.32 10.23 10.65
C ILE A 663 -5.56 8.91 10.89
N ILE A 664 -5.91 8.17 11.94
CA ILE A 664 -5.31 6.86 12.24
C ILE A 664 -5.69 5.84 11.16
N ASP A 665 -6.96 5.79 10.77
CA ASP A 665 -7.44 4.86 9.73
C ASP A 665 -6.75 5.12 8.37
N LYS A 666 -6.49 6.39 8.02
CA LYS A 666 -5.70 6.74 6.83
C LYS A 666 -4.25 6.27 6.91
N SER A 667 -3.62 6.35 8.08
CA SER A 667 -2.24 5.90 8.25
C SER A 667 -2.09 4.38 8.07
N THR A 668 -3.13 3.60 8.35
CA THR A 668 -3.16 2.14 8.18
C THR A 668 -3.69 1.69 6.81
N SER A 669 -4.15 2.63 5.96
CA SER A 669 -4.78 2.33 4.67
C SER A 669 -3.92 1.51 3.69
N PRO A 670 -2.57 1.71 3.58
CA PRO A 670 -1.75 0.89 2.70
C PRO A 670 -1.72 -0.58 3.12
N ARG A 671 -1.68 -0.84 4.44
CA ARG A 671 -1.70 -2.20 4.98
C ARG A 671 -3.07 -2.86 4.79
N ARG A 672 -4.16 -2.13 5.05
CA ARG A 672 -5.52 -2.60 4.79
C ARG A 672 -5.71 -3.00 3.32
N PHE A 673 -5.18 -2.20 2.41
CA PHE A 673 -5.21 -2.48 0.97
C PHE A 673 -4.51 -3.81 0.64
N LEU A 674 -3.29 -4.01 1.15
CA LEU A 674 -2.52 -5.24 0.95
C LEU A 674 -3.27 -6.48 1.48
N VAL A 675 -3.82 -6.38 2.69
CA VAL A 675 -4.58 -7.47 3.33
C VAL A 675 -5.82 -7.83 2.51
N LEU A 676 -6.58 -6.83 2.05
CA LEU A 676 -7.80 -7.06 1.25
C LEU A 676 -7.49 -7.74 -0.09
N LEU A 677 -6.42 -7.34 -0.77
CA LEU A 677 -6.01 -7.98 -2.03
C LEU A 677 -5.58 -9.44 -1.80
N LEU A 678 -4.76 -9.70 -0.80
CA LEU A 678 -4.31 -11.05 -0.50
C LEU A 678 -5.46 -11.96 -0.01
N ALA A 679 -6.38 -11.43 0.80
CA ALA A 679 -7.59 -12.15 1.19
C ALA A 679 -8.46 -12.49 -0.03
N GLY A 680 -8.62 -11.56 -0.96
CA GLY A 680 -9.29 -11.79 -2.23
C GLY A 680 -8.63 -12.92 -3.05
N PHE A 681 -7.31 -12.91 -3.16
CA PHE A 681 -6.57 -13.98 -3.85
C PHE A 681 -6.69 -15.32 -3.14
N ALA A 682 -6.65 -15.33 -1.81
CA ALA A 682 -6.79 -16.56 -1.02
C ALA A 682 -8.21 -17.16 -1.18
N VAL A 683 -9.25 -16.34 -1.14
CA VAL A 683 -10.64 -16.78 -1.40
C VAL A 683 -10.78 -17.29 -2.83
N PHE A 684 -10.25 -16.57 -3.81
CA PHE A 684 -10.28 -17.01 -5.21
C PHE A 684 -9.53 -18.34 -5.41
N ALA A 685 -8.36 -18.49 -4.82
CA ALA A 685 -7.59 -19.74 -4.84
C ALA A 685 -8.36 -20.91 -4.19
N LEU A 686 -9.06 -20.66 -3.08
CA LEU A 686 -9.87 -21.65 -2.38
C LEU A 686 -11.07 -22.11 -3.25
N VAL A 687 -11.74 -21.16 -3.91
CA VAL A 687 -12.81 -21.46 -4.87
C VAL A 687 -12.28 -22.31 -6.03
N LEU A 688 -11.13 -21.93 -6.60
CA LEU A 688 -10.50 -22.68 -7.68
C LEU A 688 -10.12 -24.10 -7.23
N ALA A 689 -9.49 -24.25 -6.05
CA ALA A 689 -9.15 -25.56 -5.51
C ALA A 689 -10.40 -26.42 -5.27
N SER A 690 -11.51 -25.83 -4.81
CA SER A 690 -12.78 -26.53 -4.64
C SER A 690 -13.35 -27.03 -5.97
N LEU A 691 -13.28 -26.21 -7.04
CA LEU A 691 -13.68 -26.58 -8.39
C LEU A 691 -12.79 -27.70 -8.97
N GLY A 692 -11.47 -27.64 -8.72
CA GLY A 692 -10.53 -28.68 -9.12
C GLY A 692 -10.82 -30.03 -8.45
N ILE A 693 -11.04 -30.02 -7.14
CA ILE A 693 -11.46 -31.21 -6.37
C ILE A 693 -12.77 -31.76 -6.94
N TYR A 694 -13.80 -30.91 -7.06
CA TYR A 694 -15.10 -31.31 -7.59
C TYR A 694 -14.97 -31.95 -8.98
N GLY A 695 -14.23 -31.31 -9.89
CA GLY A 695 -14.01 -31.77 -11.25
C GLY A 695 -13.35 -33.14 -11.31
N VAL A 696 -12.28 -33.36 -10.55
CA VAL A 696 -11.53 -34.64 -10.52
C VAL A 696 -12.36 -35.76 -9.88
N ILE A 697 -13.06 -35.49 -8.78
CA ILE A 697 -13.88 -36.49 -8.10
C ILE A 697 -15.11 -36.82 -8.93
N SER A 698 -15.82 -35.84 -9.52
CA SER A 698 -16.98 -36.05 -10.39
C SER A 698 -16.61 -36.95 -11.58
N TYR A 699 -15.46 -36.70 -12.18
CA TYR A 699 -14.91 -37.52 -13.25
C TYR A 699 -14.53 -38.94 -12.79
N SER A 700 -13.87 -39.09 -11.65
CA SER A 700 -13.49 -40.41 -11.07
C SER A 700 -14.73 -41.26 -10.82
N VAL A 701 -15.80 -40.66 -10.32
CA VAL A 701 -17.12 -41.28 -10.13
C VAL A 701 -17.71 -41.72 -11.45
N SER A 702 -17.72 -40.89 -12.48
CA SER A 702 -18.24 -41.21 -13.80
C SER A 702 -17.48 -42.39 -14.47
N GLN A 703 -16.17 -42.40 -14.34
CA GLN A 703 -15.35 -43.53 -14.87
C GLN A 703 -15.58 -44.85 -14.15
N ARG A 704 -15.87 -44.81 -12.84
CA ARG A 704 -16.09 -46.01 -12.02
C ARG A 704 -17.56 -46.35 -11.82
N SER A 705 -18.47 -45.70 -12.59
CA SER A 705 -19.93 -45.87 -12.43
C SER A 705 -20.35 -47.33 -12.55
N GLN A 706 -19.75 -48.11 -13.49
CA GLN A 706 -20.02 -49.52 -13.66
C GLN A 706 -19.51 -50.35 -12.46
N GLU A 707 -18.30 -50.06 -11.94
CA GLU A 707 -17.77 -50.72 -10.73
C GLU A 707 -18.64 -50.41 -9.51
N ILE A 708 -19.09 -49.14 -9.37
CA ILE A 708 -20.00 -48.73 -8.31
C ILE A 708 -21.34 -49.45 -8.44
N GLY A 709 -21.89 -49.51 -9.66
CA GLY A 709 -23.15 -50.23 -9.96
C GLY A 709 -23.08 -51.74 -9.61
N ILE A 710 -21.97 -52.44 -9.97
CA ILE A 710 -21.76 -53.84 -9.60
C ILE A 710 -21.69 -54.00 -8.07
N ARG A 711 -20.98 -53.13 -7.36
CA ARG A 711 -20.88 -53.19 -5.90
C ARG A 711 -22.25 -52.92 -5.23
N SER A 712 -23.01 -51.97 -5.73
CA SER A 712 -24.38 -51.70 -5.25
C SER A 712 -25.30 -52.86 -5.49
N ALA A 713 -25.18 -53.56 -6.65
CA ALA A 713 -25.92 -54.76 -6.94
C ALA A 713 -25.54 -55.95 -6.04
N LEU A 714 -24.27 -56.00 -5.56
CA LEU A 714 -23.78 -56.96 -4.59
C LEU A 714 -24.07 -56.59 -3.13
N GLY A 715 -24.85 -55.51 -2.86
CA GLY A 715 -25.33 -55.14 -1.53
C GLY A 715 -24.52 -54.06 -0.81
N ALA A 716 -23.59 -53.35 -1.46
CA ALA A 716 -22.91 -52.23 -0.86
C ALA A 716 -23.91 -51.09 -0.55
N SER A 717 -23.91 -50.58 0.68
CA SER A 717 -24.79 -49.51 1.09
C SER A 717 -24.42 -48.16 0.45
N PRO A 718 -25.36 -47.26 0.18
CA PRO A 718 -25.10 -45.92 -0.37
C PRO A 718 -24.08 -45.15 0.51
N GLY A 719 -24.13 -45.35 1.83
CA GLY A 719 -23.19 -44.71 2.77
C GLY A 719 -21.74 -45.16 2.64
N GLU A 720 -21.52 -46.46 2.32
CA GLU A 720 -20.18 -47.02 2.09
C GLU A 720 -19.53 -46.45 0.82
N VAL A 721 -20.32 -46.32 -0.24
CA VAL A 721 -19.85 -45.71 -1.51
C VAL A 721 -19.48 -44.24 -1.25
N GLN A 722 -20.34 -43.50 -0.56
CA GLN A 722 -20.09 -42.08 -0.22
C GLN A 722 -18.84 -41.92 0.66
N LYS A 723 -18.71 -42.71 1.71
CA LYS A 723 -17.57 -42.69 2.64
C LYS A 723 -16.25 -42.94 1.90
N ARG A 724 -16.22 -43.89 0.96
CA ARG A 724 -15.02 -44.24 0.20
C ARG A 724 -14.55 -43.09 -0.69
N ILE A 725 -15.51 -42.42 -1.38
CA ILE A 725 -15.22 -41.24 -2.25
C ILE A 725 -14.73 -40.09 -1.40
N LEU A 726 -15.33 -39.84 -0.25
CA LEU A 726 -14.89 -38.77 0.69
C LEU A 726 -13.51 -39.05 1.25
N ILE A 727 -13.16 -40.30 1.59
CA ILE A 727 -11.82 -40.65 2.03
C ILE A 727 -10.78 -40.38 0.93
N GLU A 728 -11.08 -40.73 -0.34
CA GLU A 728 -10.19 -40.46 -1.47
C GLU A 728 -9.98 -38.95 -1.64
N THR A 729 -11.05 -38.14 -1.53
CA THR A 729 -10.99 -36.70 -1.56
C THR A 729 -10.13 -36.11 -0.44
N LEU A 730 -10.38 -36.54 0.80
CA LEU A 730 -9.65 -36.10 1.99
C LEU A 730 -8.16 -36.48 1.94
N ARG A 731 -7.81 -37.65 1.38
CA ARG A 731 -6.40 -38.02 1.19
C ARG A 731 -5.67 -37.03 0.28
N LEU A 732 -6.27 -36.66 -0.86
CA LEU A 732 -5.66 -35.70 -1.78
C LEU A 732 -5.53 -34.33 -1.12
N ALA A 733 -6.59 -33.88 -0.44
CA ALA A 733 -6.60 -32.59 0.27
C ALA A 733 -5.56 -32.58 1.41
N LEU A 734 -5.43 -33.70 2.18
CA LEU A 734 -4.46 -33.80 3.27
C LEU A 734 -3.03 -33.73 2.77
N VAL A 735 -2.70 -34.47 1.71
CA VAL A 735 -1.35 -34.42 1.10
C VAL A 735 -1.04 -33.02 0.60
N GLY A 736 -2.00 -32.39 -0.13
CA GLY A 736 -1.84 -31.02 -0.60
C GLY A 736 -1.67 -30.01 0.55
N THR A 737 -2.49 -30.12 1.59
CA THR A 737 -2.40 -29.26 2.77
C THR A 737 -1.06 -29.43 3.50
N THR A 738 -0.58 -30.65 3.67
CA THR A 738 0.72 -30.91 4.33
C THR A 738 1.89 -30.30 3.54
N LEU A 739 1.91 -30.48 2.22
CA LEU A 739 2.92 -29.86 1.35
C LEU A 739 2.78 -28.33 1.34
N GLY A 740 1.55 -27.83 1.32
CA GLY A 740 1.26 -26.41 1.37
C GLY A 740 1.68 -25.76 2.68
N LEU A 741 1.44 -26.39 3.82
CA LEU A 741 1.89 -25.90 5.13
C LEU A 741 3.41 -25.84 5.23
N PHE A 742 4.10 -26.87 4.71
CA PHE A 742 5.56 -26.87 4.67
C PHE A 742 6.10 -25.72 3.81
N ALA A 743 5.56 -25.54 2.61
CA ALA A 743 5.92 -24.43 1.73
C ALA A 743 5.58 -23.07 2.35
N ALA A 744 4.42 -22.94 2.98
CA ALA A 744 3.99 -21.73 3.67
C ALA A 744 4.91 -21.40 4.84
N TRP A 745 5.37 -22.37 5.61
CA TRP A 745 6.32 -22.16 6.70
C TRP A 745 7.66 -21.58 6.22
N ILE A 746 8.15 -22.02 5.06
CA ILE A 746 9.37 -21.46 4.45
C ILE A 746 9.11 -20.01 3.99
N LEU A 747 8.01 -19.78 3.26
CA LEU A 747 7.68 -18.47 2.69
C LEU A 747 7.29 -17.44 3.75
N ALA A 748 6.69 -17.87 4.87
CA ALA A 748 6.31 -16.98 5.96
C ALA A 748 7.51 -16.24 6.58
N ARG A 749 8.71 -16.83 6.54
CA ARG A 749 9.97 -16.18 6.97
C ARG A 749 10.32 -14.97 6.11
N VAL A 750 10.04 -15.03 4.81
CA VAL A 750 10.24 -13.88 3.89
C VAL A 750 9.30 -12.72 4.22
N MET A 751 8.17 -13.03 4.85
CA MET A 751 7.15 -12.05 5.22
C MET A 751 7.39 -11.41 6.60
N GLU A 752 8.38 -11.85 7.39
CA GLU A 752 8.60 -11.38 8.77
C GLU A 752 8.66 -9.85 8.87
N GLY A 753 9.32 -9.19 7.92
CA GLY A 753 9.38 -7.73 7.86
C GLY A 753 8.06 -7.00 7.60
N LEU A 754 7.01 -7.74 7.17
CA LEU A 754 5.67 -7.20 6.96
C LEU A 754 4.70 -7.54 8.11
N LEU A 755 5.10 -8.42 9.02
CA LEU A 755 4.29 -8.86 10.15
C LEU A 755 4.52 -7.96 11.36
N PHE A 756 3.45 -7.64 12.06
CA PHE A 756 3.47 -6.89 13.31
C PHE A 756 2.74 -7.69 14.41
N GLY A 757 3.40 -7.92 15.52
CA GLY A 757 2.81 -8.61 16.67
C GLY A 757 2.40 -10.07 16.44
N VAL A 758 2.87 -10.66 15.31
CA VAL A 758 2.60 -12.05 14.91
C VAL A 758 3.90 -12.68 14.42
N THR A 759 4.20 -13.87 14.90
CA THR A 759 5.38 -14.63 14.44
C THR A 759 5.10 -15.31 13.10
N SER A 760 6.12 -15.51 12.29
CA SER A 760 6.04 -16.25 11.00
C SER A 760 5.52 -17.69 11.16
N SER A 761 5.56 -18.25 12.38
CA SER A 761 5.08 -19.60 12.72
C SER A 761 3.82 -19.56 13.61
N ASP A 762 2.93 -18.59 13.41
CA ASP A 762 1.71 -18.43 14.21
C ASP A 762 0.83 -19.67 14.18
N TRP A 763 0.79 -20.40 15.28
CA TRP A 763 0.12 -21.69 15.40
C TRP A 763 -1.39 -21.63 15.11
N THR A 764 -2.04 -20.51 15.41
CA THR A 764 -3.48 -20.37 15.16
C THR A 764 -3.80 -20.28 13.67
N THR A 765 -3.00 -19.56 12.89
CA THR A 765 -3.13 -19.51 11.43
C THR A 765 -2.83 -20.87 10.81
N PHE A 766 -1.74 -21.53 11.26
CA PHE A 766 -1.32 -22.84 10.76
C PHE A 766 -2.30 -23.98 11.15
N LEU A 767 -3.14 -23.79 12.17
CA LEU A 767 -4.21 -24.72 12.53
C LEU A 767 -5.53 -24.40 11.80
N ALA A 768 -5.90 -23.12 11.70
CA ALA A 768 -7.17 -22.70 11.09
C ALA A 768 -7.23 -23.01 9.57
N VAL A 769 -6.12 -22.78 8.84
CA VAL A 769 -6.08 -22.98 7.38
C VAL A 769 -6.34 -24.43 6.99
N PRO A 770 -5.71 -25.47 7.58
CA PRO A 770 -6.07 -26.87 7.32
C PRO A 770 -7.55 -27.18 7.57
N VAL A 771 -8.12 -26.66 8.66
CA VAL A 771 -9.54 -26.88 8.96
C VAL A 771 -10.42 -26.31 7.85
N VAL A 772 -10.14 -25.08 7.39
CA VAL A 772 -10.87 -24.46 6.28
C VAL A 772 -10.74 -25.28 5.00
N ILE A 773 -9.52 -25.65 4.61
CA ILE A 773 -9.26 -26.41 3.37
C ILE A 773 -9.95 -27.78 3.42
N LEU A 774 -9.81 -28.54 4.51
CA LEU A 774 -10.41 -29.86 4.63
C LEU A 774 -11.94 -29.79 4.67
N THR A 775 -12.52 -28.76 5.28
CA THR A 775 -13.95 -28.50 5.25
C THR A 775 -14.44 -28.23 3.83
N VAL A 776 -13.76 -27.35 3.09
CA VAL A 776 -14.11 -27.03 1.71
C VAL A 776 -13.92 -28.23 0.79
N ALA A 777 -12.83 -29.01 0.98
CA ALA A 777 -12.60 -30.24 0.22
C ALA A 777 -13.70 -31.28 0.46
N THR A 778 -14.15 -31.42 1.72
CA THR A 778 -15.26 -32.31 2.08
C THR A 778 -16.54 -31.89 1.40
N LEU A 779 -16.89 -30.59 1.42
CA LEU A 779 -18.06 -30.04 0.77
C LEU A 779 -18.00 -30.22 -0.75
N ALA A 780 -16.85 -29.94 -1.37
CA ALA A 780 -16.65 -30.13 -2.82
C ALA A 780 -16.78 -31.59 -3.25
N GLY A 781 -16.26 -32.52 -2.43
CA GLY A 781 -16.37 -33.97 -2.69
C GLY A 781 -17.74 -34.57 -2.37
N TYR A 782 -18.53 -33.92 -1.51
CA TYR A 782 -19.83 -34.44 -1.07
C TYR A 782 -20.87 -34.52 -2.21
N LEU A 783 -20.98 -33.53 -3.07
CA LEU A 783 -21.95 -33.52 -4.18
C LEU A 783 -21.72 -34.66 -5.17
N PRO A 784 -20.49 -34.93 -5.69
CA PRO A 784 -20.21 -36.09 -6.53
C PRO A 784 -20.45 -37.41 -5.79
N ALA A 785 -20.03 -37.50 -4.52
CA ALA A 785 -20.20 -38.70 -3.71
C ALA A 785 -21.69 -39.04 -3.50
N ARG A 786 -22.54 -38.06 -3.24
CA ARG A 786 -24.00 -38.22 -3.13
C ARG A 786 -24.64 -38.67 -4.44
N ARG A 787 -24.18 -38.10 -5.59
CA ARG A 787 -24.66 -38.55 -6.92
C ARG A 787 -24.28 -40.00 -7.18
N ALA A 788 -23.04 -40.38 -6.87
CA ALA A 788 -22.57 -41.77 -7.01
C ALA A 788 -23.38 -42.76 -6.17
N ALA A 789 -23.74 -42.40 -4.94
CA ALA A 789 -24.50 -43.23 -4.00
C ALA A 789 -25.95 -43.41 -4.41
N ARG A 790 -26.48 -42.63 -5.36
CA ARG A 790 -27.85 -42.67 -5.87
C ARG A 790 -27.95 -43.24 -7.29
N LEU A 791 -26.84 -43.78 -7.83
CA LEU A 791 -26.86 -44.43 -9.14
C LEU A 791 -27.71 -45.70 -9.06
N ASP A 792 -28.69 -45.84 -9.96
CA ASP A 792 -29.47 -47.09 -10.08
C ASP A 792 -28.60 -48.19 -10.69
N PRO A 793 -28.41 -49.34 -9.98
CA PRO A 793 -27.59 -50.44 -10.45
C PRO A 793 -28.10 -51.01 -11.80
N VAL A 794 -29.41 -51.06 -12.01
CA VAL A 794 -30.06 -51.59 -13.24
C VAL A 794 -29.77 -50.71 -14.46
N VAL A 795 -29.79 -49.38 -14.28
CA VAL A 795 -29.49 -48.44 -15.35
C VAL A 795 -28.00 -48.45 -15.68
N THR A 796 -27.14 -48.56 -14.65
CA THR A 796 -25.68 -48.59 -14.84
C THR A 796 -25.15 -49.90 -15.45
N LEU A 797 -25.83 -51.03 -15.25
CA LEU A 797 -25.50 -52.31 -15.86
C LEU A 797 -26.10 -52.47 -17.28
N ARG A 798 -27.25 -51.82 -17.57
CA ARG A 798 -27.88 -51.79 -18.91
C ARG A 798 -27.30 -50.72 -19.83
N ALA A 799 -26.66 -49.70 -19.29
CA ALA A 799 -25.98 -48.68 -20.10
C ALA A 799 -24.83 -49.35 -20.84
N ASP A 800 -25.05 -49.71 -22.12
CA ASP A 800 -23.97 -50.10 -23.03
C ASP A 800 -22.85 -49.03 -22.88
N PRO A 801 -21.56 -49.42 -22.70
CA PRO A 801 -20.48 -48.47 -22.63
C PRO A 801 -20.42 -47.51 -23.82
N ARG A 802 -21.33 -47.67 -24.80
CA ARG A 802 -21.45 -46.94 -26.05
C ARG A 802 -22.53 -45.82 -26.07
N SER A 803 -23.47 -45.75 -25.09
CA SER A 803 -24.64 -44.85 -25.15
C SER A 803 -24.73 -43.77 -24.04
N GLY A 804 -23.81 -43.67 -23.11
CA GLY A 804 -23.84 -42.70 -22.03
C GLY A 804 -23.38 -41.33 -22.49
N LEU A 805 -24.32 -40.42 -22.79
CA LEU A 805 -24.28 -38.97 -22.62
C LEU A 805 -25.30 -38.29 -23.55
N VAL A 806 -26.57 -38.41 -23.20
CA VAL A 806 -27.60 -37.39 -23.55
C VAL A 806 -28.41 -37.20 -22.26
N GLY A 807 -28.24 -35.99 -21.63
CA GLY A 807 -28.96 -35.58 -20.45
C GLY A 807 -28.23 -34.36 -19.85
#